data_bd21f5e83a9a6bd6f5692eb5c7e74a52
#
_entry.id   bd21f5e83a9a6bd6f5692eb5c7e74a52
#
_cell.length_a   1.000
_cell.length_b   1.000
_cell.length_c   1.000
_cell.angle_alpha   90.00
_cell.angle_beta   90.00
_cell.angle_gamma   90.00
#
_symmetry.space_group_name_H-M   'P 1'
#
loop_
_entity.id
_entity.type
_entity.pdbx_description
1 polymer ?
#
loop_
_entity_poly.entity_id
_entity_poly.type
_entity_poly.pdbx_seq_one_letter_code
_entity_poly.pdbx_strand_id
1 'polypeptide(L)'
;MRNRITYAGKEFSDDLDAAYRITTGDCLLETSPLSDSLAANTLEFEVDSADTGQVRYVRNDKLVYEHRGRRMGTFYVQSVARVGRQSYQFSAVSAVGLLMGKTHYGGLYTGQTAEEVILDIVAGTGVTVEIKSIFREYQLYGWLPIATARDNLAQVLFAIGACLRTLTNGVLRVTSLYGGVSWARGAEGCYTGGSVDYGTPVARVIVTEHRWEAGTEAKELFNGAANQGDIIRFDEPVHGITASGFQILESNCNYAKVSAGTGTLTGTPYLHHMRDITRQVAEAGDDVTVKEAYLVSLVNSVGVAERLAEFYAHRETITQDAVWDGEQPGDVVRTAHPYGGTAEVFLASADLAMSGILRASEEGVVGYRPPTPESQTYYDYSEVLTGSGEWTVPEGVDNVTAVLISPGTGGRGGSPGTSDGRYGSGSYAGGIDGSTTIYYLGGGIAGEGGEPGTPGSPGKVFQTTMDVMPGQKIAYSCPTGGAGGAANTNGAAGQPTTFGALSSDAGAVLESGYTDPITKTVYAQPGQAGVKGGRGTGADGTGRDWKLVQGENVVYNGVTYRPGSTGKSNAGNCSGGYGGGPAAGANGGNGKDAPTATSRRAQVGDGGNGATPVTPPQNPQLGGGGHAGHGGGGAGGQGNGANAAANYLVRGYPGSAGAGGRGGQGGNGCILLYYRKPQAIQSGRFRGKNGQIFFAKGRKALAV
;
A
#
# COMPACT_ATOMS: atom_id res chain seq x y z
N MET A 1 -53.51 13.67 4.90
CA MET A 1 -52.57 12.92 3.99
C MET A 1 -51.17 13.04 4.53
N ARG A 2 -50.57 11.91 4.91
CA ARG A 2 -49.16 11.84 5.32
C ARG A 2 -48.33 11.15 4.26
N ASN A 3 -48.80 9.99 3.80
CA ASN A 3 -48.16 9.21 2.74
C ASN A 3 -48.97 9.36 1.44
N ARG A 4 -48.26 9.59 0.34
CA ARG A 4 -48.81 9.68 -0.99
C ARG A 4 -47.93 8.93 -1.99
N ILE A 5 -48.56 8.08 -2.79
CA ILE A 5 -47.90 7.38 -3.89
C ILE A 5 -48.65 7.72 -5.18
N THR A 6 -47.90 8.24 -6.15
CA THR A 6 -48.47 8.54 -7.48
C THR A 6 -48.06 7.44 -8.47
N TYR A 7 -49.03 6.82 -9.13
CA TYR A 7 -48.84 5.80 -10.14
C TYR A 7 -49.80 5.99 -11.31
N ALA A 8 -49.28 6.11 -12.53
CA ALA A 8 -50.07 6.20 -13.76
C ALA A 8 -51.25 7.19 -13.69
N GLY A 9 -51.03 8.36 -13.07
CA GLY A 9 -52.03 9.41 -12.86
C GLY A 9 -53.05 9.11 -11.75
N LYS A 10 -52.89 8.01 -11.02
CA LYS A 10 -53.68 7.69 -9.81
C LYS A 10 -52.91 8.11 -8.57
N GLU A 11 -53.62 8.49 -7.54
CA GLU A 11 -53.07 8.85 -6.25
C GLU A 11 -53.52 7.84 -5.19
N PHE A 12 -52.56 7.21 -4.55
CA PHE A 12 -52.71 6.37 -3.39
C PHE A 12 -52.34 7.18 -2.14
N SER A 13 -53.17 7.15 -1.12
CA SER A 13 -52.91 7.91 0.10
C SER A 13 -53.41 7.21 1.36
N ASP A 14 -52.90 7.62 2.51
CA ASP A 14 -53.32 7.13 3.82
C ASP A 14 -54.56 7.88 4.37
N ASP A 15 -55.22 8.69 3.55
CA ASP A 15 -56.49 9.34 3.94
C ASP A 15 -57.62 8.31 3.97
N LEU A 16 -58.51 8.45 4.96
CA LEU A 16 -59.62 7.51 5.15
C LEU A 16 -60.59 7.46 3.98
N ASP A 17 -60.74 8.58 3.29
CA ASP A 17 -61.68 8.75 2.16
C ASP A 17 -60.98 8.54 0.78
N ALA A 18 -59.73 8.12 0.77
CA ALA A 18 -59.02 7.90 -0.48
C ALA A 18 -59.61 6.74 -1.31
N ALA A 19 -59.79 6.94 -2.63
CA ALA A 19 -60.21 5.88 -3.55
C ALA A 19 -59.25 4.68 -3.60
N TYR A 20 -57.99 4.94 -3.34
CA TYR A 20 -56.90 3.96 -3.19
C TYR A 20 -56.23 4.26 -1.85
N ARG A 21 -56.67 3.57 -0.81
CA ARG A 21 -56.20 3.82 0.55
C ARG A 21 -54.98 2.96 0.90
N ILE A 22 -53.88 3.57 1.23
CA ILE A 22 -52.71 2.88 1.81
C ILE A 22 -53.05 2.43 3.23
N THR A 23 -53.00 1.13 3.49
CA THR A 23 -53.31 0.53 4.80
C THR A 23 -52.02 0.30 5.62
N THR A 24 -50.98 -0.15 4.97
CA THR A 24 -49.64 -0.35 5.55
C THR A 24 -48.58 -0.21 4.48
N GLY A 25 -47.32 -0.05 4.89
CA GLY A 25 -46.19 -0.06 3.98
C GLY A 25 -44.87 0.28 4.65
N ASP A 26 -43.81 -0.12 4.00
CA ASP A 26 -42.45 0.10 4.42
C ASP A 26 -41.59 0.57 3.22
N CYS A 27 -40.63 1.42 3.50
CA CYS A 27 -39.66 1.89 2.51
C CYS A 27 -38.25 1.68 3.05
N LEU A 28 -37.59 0.64 2.54
CA LEU A 28 -36.19 0.36 2.90
C LEU A 28 -35.25 1.16 2.00
N LEU A 29 -34.42 1.96 2.63
CA LEU A 29 -33.32 2.67 2.00
C LEU A 29 -32.01 2.01 2.43
N GLU A 30 -31.12 1.75 1.47
CA GLU A 30 -29.86 1.04 1.72
C GLU A 30 -28.70 1.64 0.91
N THR A 31 -27.49 1.49 1.43
CA THR A 31 -26.25 1.76 0.68
C THR A 31 -25.18 0.74 1.05
N SER A 32 -24.30 0.43 0.11
CA SER A 32 -23.10 -0.36 0.36
C SER A 32 -21.89 0.58 0.40
N PRO A 33 -21.19 0.70 1.53
CA PRO A 33 -20.05 1.61 1.67
C PRO A 33 -18.86 1.19 0.81
N LEU A 34 -18.74 -0.09 0.51
CA LEU A 34 -17.65 -0.66 -0.30
C LEU A 34 -18.04 -0.87 -1.76
N SER A 35 -19.34 -0.79 -2.09
CA SER A 35 -19.89 -1.06 -3.43
C SER A 35 -19.54 -2.46 -3.99
N ASP A 36 -19.20 -3.41 -3.12
CA ASP A 36 -18.99 -4.82 -3.45
C ASP A 36 -20.29 -5.49 -3.90
N SER A 37 -21.42 -4.96 -3.46
CA SER A 37 -22.77 -5.25 -3.97
C SER A 37 -23.56 -3.95 -4.05
N LEU A 38 -24.54 -3.87 -4.95
CA LEU A 38 -25.38 -2.68 -5.06
C LEU A 38 -26.74 -2.95 -4.42
N ALA A 39 -27.01 -2.30 -3.31
CA ALA A 39 -28.33 -2.31 -2.68
C ALA A 39 -29.35 -1.56 -3.51
N ALA A 40 -30.57 -2.07 -3.59
CA ALA A 40 -31.71 -1.41 -4.23
C ALA A 40 -32.72 -1.01 -3.16
N ASN A 41 -33.01 0.28 -3.03
CA ASN A 41 -34.09 0.71 -2.17
C ASN A 41 -35.39 0.02 -2.59
N THR A 42 -36.18 -0.43 -1.62
CA THR A 42 -37.47 -1.11 -1.87
C THR A 42 -38.61 -0.32 -1.27
N LEU A 43 -39.77 -0.49 -1.88
CA LEU A 43 -41.05 0.08 -1.41
C LEU A 43 -42.11 -1.01 -1.47
N GLU A 44 -42.59 -1.40 -0.29
CA GLU A 44 -43.67 -2.35 -0.15
C GLU A 44 -44.85 -1.68 0.50
N PHE A 45 -46.08 -1.85 -0.05
CA PHE A 45 -47.26 -1.26 0.53
C PHE A 45 -48.52 -2.01 0.12
N GLU A 46 -49.53 -1.97 0.98
CA GLU A 46 -50.82 -2.51 0.75
C GLU A 46 -51.84 -1.39 0.54
N VAL A 47 -52.73 -1.59 -0.44
CA VAL A 47 -53.75 -0.63 -0.83
C VAL A 47 -55.10 -1.30 -0.85
N ASP A 48 -56.08 -0.71 -0.15
CA ASP A 48 -57.48 -0.99 -0.33
C ASP A 48 -58.05 -0.07 -1.41
N SER A 49 -58.71 -0.65 -2.38
CA SER A 49 -59.30 0.08 -3.51
C SER A 49 -60.78 -0.17 -3.62
N ALA A 50 -61.57 0.88 -3.72
CA ALA A 50 -62.99 0.81 -4.05
C ALA A 50 -63.25 0.42 -5.51
N ASP A 51 -62.23 0.49 -6.36
CA ASP A 51 -62.28 0.15 -7.78
C ASP A 51 -62.16 -1.37 -7.97
N THR A 52 -63.25 -2.03 -8.20
CA THR A 52 -63.35 -3.50 -8.18
C THR A 52 -62.82 -4.22 -9.41
N GLY A 53 -62.21 -3.48 -10.37
CA GLY A 53 -62.10 -4.26 -11.57
C GLY A 53 -60.99 -4.03 -12.57
N GLN A 54 -60.31 -2.94 -12.66
CA GLN A 54 -59.57 -2.71 -13.91
C GLN A 54 -58.27 -1.93 -13.81
N VAL A 55 -57.60 -1.93 -12.67
CA VAL A 55 -56.27 -1.35 -12.62
C VAL A 55 -55.28 -2.37 -13.18
N ARG A 56 -54.77 -2.10 -14.37
CA ARG A 56 -53.64 -2.88 -14.91
C ARG A 56 -52.38 -2.30 -14.33
N TYR A 57 -51.61 -3.16 -13.69
CA TYR A 57 -50.27 -2.84 -13.19
C TYR A 57 -49.23 -3.48 -14.12
N VAL A 58 -48.27 -2.71 -14.54
CA VAL A 58 -47.21 -3.17 -15.46
C VAL A 58 -45.90 -3.19 -14.74
N ARG A 59 -45.16 -4.27 -14.92
CA ARG A 59 -43.81 -4.39 -14.36
C ARG A 59 -42.91 -3.27 -14.91
N ASN A 60 -42.09 -2.68 -14.05
CA ASN A 60 -41.19 -1.55 -14.30
C ASN A 60 -41.91 -0.21 -14.55
N ASP A 61 -43.21 -0.12 -14.35
CA ASP A 61 -43.89 1.19 -14.31
C ASP A 61 -43.44 2.00 -13.12
N LYS A 62 -43.37 3.31 -13.30
CA LYS A 62 -42.84 4.27 -12.34
C LYS A 62 -43.86 4.63 -11.26
N LEU A 63 -43.42 4.57 -10.00
CA LEU A 63 -44.08 5.10 -8.82
C LEU A 63 -43.30 6.28 -8.26
N VAL A 64 -44.02 7.25 -7.66
CA VAL A 64 -43.38 8.33 -6.89
C VAL A 64 -43.99 8.31 -5.49
N TYR A 65 -43.12 8.08 -4.49
CA TYR A 65 -43.53 8.11 -3.08
C TYR A 65 -43.17 9.46 -2.45
N GLU A 66 -44.14 10.03 -1.72
CA GLU A 66 -44.01 11.27 -0.95
C GLU A 66 -44.52 11.07 0.47
N HIS A 67 -43.79 11.66 1.43
CA HIS A 67 -44.22 11.76 2.83
C HIS A 67 -44.37 13.22 3.22
N ARG A 68 -45.58 13.65 3.69
CA ARG A 68 -45.88 15.02 4.04
C ARG A 68 -45.50 16.07 3.00
N GLY A 69 -45.66 15.73 1.71
CA GLY A 69 -45.26 16.57 0.58
C GLY A 69 -43.79 16.57 0.24
N ARG A 70 -42.94 15.87 1.00
CA ARG A 70 -41.53 15.65 0.67
C ARG A 70 -41.40 14.38 -0.16
N ARG A 71 -40.75 14.48 -1.31
CA ARG A 71 -40.47 13.33 -2.15
C ARG A 71 -39.44 12.43 -1.50
N MET A 72 -39.83 11.18 -1.26
CA MET A 72 -39.00 10.14 -0.65
C MET A 72 -38.19 9.38 -1.68
N GLY A 73 -38.82 9.05 -2.81
CA GLY A 73 -38.15 8.32 -3.86
C GLY A 73 -38.99 8.08 -5.10
N THR A 74 -38.33 7.56 -6.11
CA THR A 74 -38.93 7.04 -7.32
C THR A 74 -38.62 5.55 -7.38
N PHE A 75 -39.67 4.77 -7.52
CA PHE A 75 -39.61 3.30 -7.54
C PHE A 75 -40.25 2.76 -8.81
N TYR A 76 -40.04 1.49 -9.09
CA TYR A 76 -40.50 0.79 -10.26
C TYR A 76 -41.18 -0.53 -9.85
N VAL A 77 -42.41 -0.72 -10.22
CA VAL A 77 -43.23 -1.89 -9.87
C VAL A 77 -42.53 -3.18 -10.28
N GLN A 78 -42.36 -4.11 -9.35
CA GLN A 78 -41.86 -5.44 -9.63
C GLN A 78 -42.98 -6.47 -9.62
N SER A 79 -43.86 -6.40 -8.66
CA SER A 79 -45.03 -7.27 -8.56
C SER A 79 -46.22 -6.57 -7.91
N VAL A 80 -47.40 -7.02 -8.23
CA VAL A 80 -48.65 -6.66 -7.55
C VAL A 80 -49.41 -7.93 -7.30
N ALA A 81 -49.69 -8.25 -6.06
CA ALA A 81 -50.50 -9.37 -5.63
C ALA A 81 -51.87 -8.90 -5.17
N ARG A 82 -52.92 -9.59 -5.54
CA ARG A 82 -54.27 -9.36 -4.98
C ARG A 82 -54.41 -10.21 -3.72
N VAL A 83 -54.37 -9.57 -2.54
CA VAL A 83 -54.39 -10.24 -1.23
C VAL A 83 -55.79 -10.31 -0.62
N GLY A 84 -56.78 -9.55 -1.18
CA GLY A 84 -58.15 -9.55 -0.76
C GLY A 84 -59.08 -9.20 -1.91
N ARG A 85 -60.42 -9.07 -1.60
CA ARG A 85 -61.41 -8.72 -2.62
C ARG A 85 -61.14 -7.35 -3.24
N GLN A 86 -60.64 -6.42 -2.43
CA GLN A 86 -60.34 -5.03 -2.78
C GLN A 86 -58.93 -4.60 -2.37
N SER A 87 -58.13 -5.53 -1.88
CA SER A 87 -56.78 -5.25 -1.37
C SER A 87 -55.68 -5.74 -2.31
N TYR A 88 -54.69 -4.93 -2.54
CA TYR A 88 -53.51 -5.20 -3.39
C TYR A 88 -52.22 -4.89 -2.64
N GLN A 89 -51.26 -5.80 -2.70
CA GLN A 89 -49.94 -5.63 -2.20
C GLN A 89 -48.98 -5.32 -3.36
N PHE A 90 -48.26 -4.22 -3.23
CA PHE A 90 -47.26 -3.77 -4.20
C PHE A 90 -45.87 -4.04 -3.66
N SER A 91 -45.01 -4.51 -4.54
CA SER A 91 -43.58 -4.51 -4.34
C SER A 91 -42.91 -3.72 -5.47
N ALA A 92 -42.08 -2.75 -5.12
CA ALA A 92 -41.38 -1.87 -6.05
C ALA A 92 -39.93 -1.64 -5.60
N VAL A 93 -39.06 -1.37 -6.57
CA VAL A 93 -37.61 -1.17 -6.33
C VAL A 93 -37.13 0.14 -6.96
N SER A 94 -36.04 0.69 -6.43
CA SER A 94 -35.39 1.86 -7.04
C SER A 94 -34.79 1.52 -8.42
N ALA A 95 -34.24 2.52 -9.11
CA ALA A 95 -33.62 2.36 -10.42
C ALA A 95 -32.50 1.31 -10.46
N VAL A 96 -31.83 1.03 -9.34
CA VAL A 96 -30.83 -0.04 -9.22
C VAL A 96 -31.43 -1.40 -9.55
N GLY A 97 -32.67 -1.64 -9.12
CA GLY A 97 -33.38 -2.91 -9.42
C GLY A 97 -33.62 -3.15 -10.91
N LEU A 98 -33.75 -2.10 -11.72
CA LEU A 98 -33.91 -2.23 -13.18
C LEU A 98 -32.65 -2.80 -13.85
N LEU A 99 -31.48 -2.61 -13.26
CA LEU A 99 -30.20 -3.10 -13.77
C LEU A 99 -30.10 -4.63 -13.73
N MET A 100 -30.85 -5.31 -12.85
CA MET A 100 -30.89 -6.78 -12.79
C MET A 100 -31.55 -7.42 -14.03
N GLY A 101 -32.48 -6.71 -14.67
CA GLY A 101 -33.19 -7.21 -15.82
C GLY A 101 -32.40 -7.20 -17.12
N LYS A 102 -31.20 -6.68 -17.13
CA LYS A 102 -30.36 -6.56 -18.34
C LYS A 102 -29.05 -7.30 -18.20
N THR A 103 -28.75 -8.14 -19.20
CA THR A 103 -27.43 -8.74 -19.37
C THR A 103 -26.47 -7.71 -19.98
N HIS A 104 -25.33 -7.50 -19.34
CA HIS A 104 -24.19 -6.79 -19.87
C HIS A 104 -23.13 -7.81 -20.32
N TYR A 105 -22.64 -7.67 -21.56
CA TYR A 105 -21.76 -8.67 -22.15
C TYR A 105 -20.29 -8.52 -21.72
N GLY A 106 -19.99 -7.53 -20.90
CA GLY A 106 -18.65 -7.30 -20.38
C GLY A 106 -17.62 -6.98 -21.46
N GLY A 107 -16.36 -7.15 -21.10
CA GLY A 107 -15.24 -6.85 -22.02
C GLY A 107 -13.90 -6.84 -21.29
N LEU A 108 -12.83 -6.74 -22.07
CA LEU A 108 -11.48 -6.51 -21.57
C LEU A 108 -11.16 -5.00 -21.70
N TYR A 109 -10.77 -4.39 -20.59
CA TYR A 109 -10.48 -2.96 -20.49
C TYR A 109 -8.98 -2.73 -20.35
N THR A 110 -8.46 -1.80 -21.14
CA THR A 110 -7.03 -1.49 -21.25
C THR A 110 -6.74 0.00 -21.14
N GLY A 111 -7.60 0.72 -20.37
CA GLY A 111 -7.49 2.16 -20.15
C GLY A 111 -8.74 2.96 -20.52
N GLN A 112 -9.88 2.29 -20.76
CA GLN A 112 -11.16 2.98 -20.93
C GLN A 112 -11.53 3.71 -19.65
N THR A 113 -12.18 4.86 -19.78
CA THR A 113 -12.60 5.65 -18.62
C THR A 113 -13.79 5.01 -17.90
N ALA A 114 -13.89 5.22 -16.60
CA ALA A 114 -15.03 4.74 -15.84
C ALA A 114 -16.35 5.32 -16.36
N GLU A 115 -16.36 6.57 -16.87
CA GLU A 115 -17.54 7.16 -17.50
C GLU A 115 -17.99 6.34 -18.72
N GLU A 116 -17.06 6.02 -19.63
CA GLU A 116 -17.36 5.20 -20.83
C GLU A 116 -17.95 3.84 -20.45
N VAL A 117 -17.32 3.16 -19.49
CA VAL A 117 -17.73 1.79 -19.07
C VAL A 117 -19.07 1.83 -18.33
N ILE A 118 -19.29 2.79 -17.41
CA ILE A 118 -20.56 2.92 -16.70
C ILE A 118 -21.71 3.23 -17.67
N LEU A 119 -21.49 4.13 -18.62
CA LEU A 119 -22.51 4.48 -19.62
C LEU A 119 -22.83 3.29 -20.53
N ASP A 120 -21.86 2.48 -20.90
CA ASP A 120 -22.10 1.22 -21.65
C ASP A 120 -22.92 0.21 -20.84
N ILE A 121 -22.57 0.00 -19.58
CA ILE A 121 -23.29 -0.91 -18.68
C ILE A 121 -24.77 -0.53 -18.55
N VAL A 122 -25.08 0.76 -18.36
CA VAL A 122 -26.46 1.23 -18.15
C VAL A 122 -27.22 1.48 -19.45
N ALA A 123 -26.56 1.45 -20.61
CA ALA A 123 -27.18 1.70 -21.90
C ALA A 123 -28.37 0.74 -22.15
N GLY A 124 -29.52 1.29 -22.54
CA GLY A 124 -30.73 0.52 -22.82
C GLY A 124 -31.49 -0.05 -21.61
N THR A 125 -31.08 0.28 -20.37
CA THR A 125 -31.81 -0.07 -19.13
C THR A 125 -32.95 0.90 -18.82
N GLY A 126 -32.97 2.08 -19.45
CA GLY A 126 -33.88 3.18 -19.11
C GLY A 126 -33.46 3.96 -17.87
N VAL A 127 -32.32 3.63 -17.25
CA VAL A 127 -31.77 4.29 -16.07
C VAL A 127 -30.90 5.46 -16.50
N THR A 128 -31.05 6.59 -15.80
CA THR A 128 -30.17 7.76 -15.95
C THR A 128 -29.12 7.75 -14.86
N VAL A 129 -27.85 8.01 -15.23
CA VAL A 129 -26.71 8.06 -14.30
C VAL A 129 -26.04 9.42 -14.37
N GLU A 130 -25.75 10.01 -13.20
CA GLU A 130 -24.87 11.14 -13.02
C GLU A 130 -23.56 10.67 -12.40
N ILE A 131 -22.43 11.05 -12.97
CA ILE A 131 -21.12 10.66 -12.48
C ILE A 131 -20.38 11.90 -11.98
N LYS A 132 -19.94 11.89 -10.70
CA LYS A 132 -19.14 12.96 -10.12
C LYS A 132 -17.82 13.09 -10.90
N SER A 133 -17.39 14.33 -11.19
CA SER A 133 -16.25 14.62 -12.07
C SER A 133 -14.96 13.87 -11.69
N ILE A 134 -14.70 13.68 -10.40
CA ILE A 134 -13.52 12.98 -9.89
C ILE A 134 -13.41 11.52 -10.39
N PHE A 135 -14.53 10.87 -10.73
CA PHE A 135 -14.54 9.48 -11.18
C PHE A 135 -14.61 9.32 -12.70
N ARG A 136 -14.94 10.36 -13.46
CA ARG A 136 -15.17 10.26 -14.91
C ARG A 136 -13.95 9.76 -15.66
N GLU A 137 -12.82 10.40 -15.41
CA GLU A 137 -11.55 10.14 -16.10
C GLU A 137 -10.76 8.96 -15.49
N TYR A 138 -11.35 8.27 -14.50
CA TYR A 138 -10.70 7.13 -13.88
C TYR A 138 -10.52 6.00 -14.89
N GLN A 139 -9.29 5.54 -15.12
CA GLN A 139 -9.02 4.51 -16.12
C GLN A 139 -9.12 3.12 -15.53
N LEU A 140 -9.77 2.23 -16.26
CA LEU A 140 -10.03 0.86 -15.87
C LEU A 140 -9.14 -0.11 -16.67
N TYR A 141 -8.58 -1.07 -15.96
CA TYR A 141 -7.81 -2.18 -16.51
C TYR A 141 -8.34 -3.47 -15.91
N GLY A 142 -8.52 -4.48 -16.75
CA GLY A 142 -9.02 -5.77 -16.31
C GLY A 142 -10.15 -6.28 -17.17
N TRP A 143 -10.92 -7.17 -16.64
CA TRP A 143 -11.95 -7.89 -17.36
C TRP A 143 -13.30 -7.84 -16.63
N LEU A 144 -14.39 -7.67 -17.37
CA LEU A 144 -15.74 -7.91 -16.88
C LEU A 144 -16.33 -9.10 -17.62
N PRO A 145 -16.88 -10.10 -16.90
CA PRO A 145 -17.59 -11.23 -17.48
C PRO A 145 -18.97 -10.83 -18.03
N ILE A 146 -19.63 -11.75 -18.70
CA ILE A 146 -21.06 -11.63 -19.00
C ILE A 146 -21.83 -11.77 -17.69
N ALA A 147 -22.47 -10.70 -17.24
CA ALA A 147 -23.22 -10.65 -15.98
C ALA A 147 -24.41 -9.70 -16.09
N THR A 148 -25.16 -9.48 -15.00
CA THR A 148 -26.17 -8.43 -14.98
C THR A 148 -25.50 -7.05 -15.03
N ALA A 149 -26.21 -6.06 -15.55
CA ALA A 149 -25.72 -4.68 -15.53
C ALA A 149 -25.45 -4.20 -14.08
N ARG A 150 -26.21 -4.71 -13.10
CA ARG A 150 -26.01 -4.41 -11.68
C ARG A 150 -24.67 -4.94 -11.16
N ASP A 151 -24.35 -6.21 -11.44
CA ASP A 151 -23.13 -6.85 -10.96
C ASP A 151 -21.89 -6.22 -11.61
N ASN A 152 -21.93 -5.96 -12.92
CA ASN A 152 -20.83 -5.31 -13.61
C ASN A 152 -20.65 -3.85 -13.18
N LEU A 153 -21.73 -3.12 -12.86
CA LEU A 153 -21.63 -1.79 -12.27
C LEU A 153 -21.00 -1.85 -10.88
N ALA A 154 -21.36 -2.84 -10.04
CA ALA A 154 -20.74 -3.05 -8.74
C ALA A 154 -19.23 -3.24 -8.86
N GLN A 155 -18.77 -4.08 -9.78
CA GLN A 155 -17.34 -4.29 -10.07
C GLN A 155 -16.61 -2.98 -10.41
N VAL A 156 -17.23 -2.13 -11.26
CA VAL A 156 -16.63 -0.83 -11.62
C VAL A 156 -16.54 0.08 -10.40
N LEU A 157 -17.62 0.25 -9.64
CA LEU A 157 -17.66 1.13 -8.48
C LEU A 157 -16.71 0.67 -7.37
N PHE A 158 -16.63 -0.64 -7.14
CA PHE A 158 -15.67 -1.24 -6.21
C PHE A 158 -14.23 -0.91 -6.61
N ALA A 159 -13.88 -1.07 -7.89
CA ALA A 159 -12.54 -0.80 -8.40
C ALA A 159 -12.12 0.68 -8.23
N ILE A 160 -13.04 1.62 -8.51
CA ILE A 160 -12.75 3.06 -8.46
C ILE A 160 -12.99 3.71 -7.08
N GLY A 161 -13.54 2.96 -6.10
CA GLY A 161 -13.86 3.49 -4.77
C GLY A 161 -15.02 4.49 -4.78
N ALA A 162 -15.93 4.37 -5.74
CA ALA A 162 -17.15 5.14 -5.79
C ALA A 162 -18.30 4.37 -5.16
N CYS A 163 -19.32 5.10 -4.69
CA CYS A 163 -20.56 4.56 -4.19
C CYS A 163 -21.73 5.01 -5.08
N LEU A 164 -22.82 4.25 -5.03
CA LEU A 164 -24.03 4.55 -5.76
C LEU A 164 -25.08 5.11 -4.81
N ARG A 165 -25.59 6.29 -5.10
CA ARG A 165 -26.79 6.85 -4.43
C ARG A 165 -27.95 6.93 -5.41
N THR A 166 -29.12 6.47 -4.99
CA THR A 166 -30.37 6.70 -5.74
C THR A 166 -30.96 8.02 -5.30
N LEU A 167 -31.07 8.98 -6.22
CA LEU A 167 -31.71 10.27 -5.96
C LEU A 167 -33.23 10.10 -5.93
N THR A 168 -33.94 11.00 -5.23
CA THR A 168 -35.40 10.94 -5.09
C THR A 168 -36.13 11.00 -6.43
N ASN A 169 -35.53 11.59 -7.48
CA ASN A 169 -36.08 11.63 -8.84
C ASN A 169 -35.84 10.34 -9.66
N GLY A 170 -35.15 9.33 -9.08
CA GLY A 170 -34.82 8.07 -9.74
C GLY A 170 -33.53 8.06 -10.53
N VAL A 171 -32.76 9.15 -10.51
CA VAL A 171 -31.44 9.20 -11.11
C VAL A 171 -30.43 8.49 -10.19
N LEU A 172 -29.58 7.65 -10.76
CA LEU A 172 -28.47 7.07 -10.05
C LEU A 172 -27.27 8.05 -10.06
N ARG A 173 -26.67 8.29 -8.91
CA ARG A 173 -25.50 9.15 -8.82
C ARG A 173 -24.29 8.36 -8.33
N VAL A 174 -23.29 8.26 -9.19
CA VAL A 174 -21.95 7.76 -8.82
C VAL A 174 -21.21 8.87 -8.08
N THR A 175 -20.92 8.64 -6.81
CA THR A 175 -20.38 9.66 -5.90
C THR A 175 -19.46 9.03 -4.86
N SER A 176 -18.86 9.85 -4.02
CA SER A 176 -18.17 9.43 -2.80
C SER A 176 -19.09 9.59 -1.60
N LEU A 177 -19.06 8.63 -0.68
CA LEU A 177 -19.69 8.76 0.64
C LEU A 177 -18.70 9.47 1.58
N TYR A 178 -18.42 10.70 1.27
CA TYR A 178 -17.45 11.50 2.01
C TYR A 178 -17.94 11.87 3.41
N GLY A 179 -17.14 11.54 4.43
CA GLY A 179 -17.51 11.49 5.81
C GLY A 179 -17.38 12.74 6.66
N GLY A 180 -18.24 13.72 6.48
CA GLY A 180 -18.56 14.66 7.58
C GLY A 180 -19.69 14.15 8.46
N VAL A 181 -19.90 14.73 9.65
CA VAL A 181 -21.15 14.55 10.38
C VAL A 181 -22.23 15.32 9.64
N SER A 182 -23.15 14.62 9.01
CA SER A 182 -24.23 15.21 8.21
C SER A 182 -25.43 15.59 9.08
N TRP A 183 -25.67 14.81 10.14
CA TRP A 183 -26.83 14.89 11.00
C TRP A 183 -26.43 14.77 12.47
N ALA A 184 -27.18 15.41 13.34
CA ALA A 184 -27.02 15.25 14.78
C ALA A 184 -28.40 15.14 15.43
N ARG A 185 -28.60 14.12 16.23
CA ARG A 185 -29.85 13.80 16.89
C ARG A 185 -29.57 13.50 18.36
N GLY A 186 -30.37 14.11 19.25
CA GLY A 186 -30.32 13.81 20.68
C GLY A 186 -31.10 12.54 21.03
N ALA A 187 -31.03 12.13 22.30
CA ALA A 187 -31.76 10.99 22.80
C ALA A 187 -33.30 11.09 22.61
N GLU A 188 -33.83 12.29 22.55
CA GLU A 188 -35.25 12.57 22.28
C GLU A 188 -35.72 12.21 20.88
N GLY A 189 -34.77 12.10 19.93
CA GLY A 189 -35.04 11.64 18.57
C GLY A 189 -34.94 10.14 18.39
N CYS A 190 -34.58 9.39 19.43
CA CYS A 190 -34.45 7.93 19.42
C CYS A 190 -35.52 7.28 20.27
N TYR A 191 -36.03 6.13 19.84
CA TYR A 191 -36.87 5.30 20.69
C TYR A 191 -36.03 4.57 21.72
N THR A 192 -36.63 4.18 22.85
CA THR A 192 -35.95 3.44 23.90
C THR A 192 -35.65 2.02 23.42
N GLY A 193 -34.42 1.60 23.54
CA GLY A 193 -33.92 0.29 23.08
C GLY A 193 -32.90 0.44 21.98
N GLY A 194 -32.62 -0.65 21.32
CA GLY A 194 -31.61 -0.81 20.29
C GLY A 194 -30.64 -1.93 20.62
N SER A 195 -29.96 -2.42 19.62
CA SER A 195 -28.92 -3.45 19.76
C SER A 195 -27.57 -2.93 19.31
N VAL A 196 -26.54 -3.48 19.91
CA VAL A 196 -25.15 -3.27 19.50
C VAL A 196 -24.56 -4.64 19.23
N ASP A 197 -24.04 -4.80 18.04
CA ASP A 197 -23.33 -6.01 17.65
C ASP A 197 -21.83 -5.70 17.44
N TYR A 198 -20.98 -6.64 17.85
CA TYR A 198 -19.54 -6.57 17.67
C TYR A 198 -19.11 -7.69 16.73
N GLY A 199 -18.93 -7.36 15.48
CA GLY A 199 -18.44 -8.31 14.49
C GLY A 199 -17.10 -8.94 14.86
N THR A 200 -16.79 -10.09 14.27
CA THR A 200 -15.49 -10.75 14.41
C THR A 200 -14.36 -9.81 13.98
N PRO A 201 -13.28 -9.69 14.76
CA PRO A 201 -12.13 -8.88 14.31
C PRO A 201 -11.57 -9.41 13.00
N VAL A 202 -11.22 -8.49 12.12
CA VAL A 202 -10.50 -8.82 10.88
C VAL A 202 -9.01 -8.61 11.11
N ALA A 203 -8.20 -9.67 10.93
CA ALA A 203 -6.76 -9.59 11.06
C ALA A 203 -6.12 -8.98 9.81
N ARG A 204 -6.53 -9.45 8.64
CA ARG A 204 -5.95 -9.04 7.36
C ARG A 204 -7.01 -8.89 6.29
N VAL A 205 -6.78 -7.92 5.41
CA VAL A 205 -7.47 -7.80 4.13
C VAL A 205 -6.52 -8.25 3.04
N ILE A 206 -6.98 -9.16 2.19
CA ILE A 206 -6.22 -9.73 1.07
C ILE A 206 -7.02 -9.46 -0.20
N VAL A 207 -6.45 -8.67 -1.10
CA VAL A 207 -7.08 -8.32 -2.39
C VAL A 207 -6.25 -8.89 -3.51
N THR A 208 -6.85 -9.70 -4.37
CA THR A 208 -6.17 -10.23 -5.55
C THR A 208 -6.18 -9.20 -6.68
N GLU A 209 -4.99 -8.86 -7.14
CA GLU A 209 -4.73 -8.03 -8.31
C GLU A 209 -4.72 -8.90 -9.56
N HIS A 210 -5.40 -8.46 -10.62
CA HIS A 210 -5.54 -9.19 -11.87
C HIS A 210 -4.81 -8.48 -13.01
N ARG A 211 -4.11 -9.26 -13.84
CA ARG A 211 -3.47 -8.80 -15.07
C ARG A 211 -3.75 -9.79 -16.19
N TRP A 212 -4.14 -9.27 -17.32
CA TRP A 212 -4.47 -10.04 -18.51
C TRP A 212 -3.49 -9.73 -19.64
N GLU A 213 -2.84 -10.75 -20.18
CA GLU A 213 -1.91 -10.64 -21.29
C GLU A 213 -2.39 -11.47 -22.48
N ALA A 214 -2.21 -10.98 -23.70
CA ALA A 214 -2.59 -11.73 -24.89
C ALA A 214 -1.79 -13.04 -24.98
N GLY A 215 -2.47 -14.17 -25.02
CA GLY A 215 -1.85 -15.46 -25.25
C GLY A 215 -1.42 -15.65 -26.71
N THR A 216 -0.75 -16.75 -26.98
CA THR A 216 -0.23 -17.08 -28.35
C THR A 216 -0.82 -18.35 -28.92
N GLU A 217 -1.45 -19.20 -28.10
CA GLU A 217 -1.96 -20.51 -28.52
C GLU A 217 -3.46 -20.46 -28.72
N ALA A 218 -3.90 -20.71 -29.95
CA ALA A 218 -5.32 -20.80 -30.29
C ALA A 218 -5.93 -22.11 -29.77
N LYS A 219 -7.17 -22.01 -29.24
CA LYS A 219 -7.96 -23.15 -28.80
C LYS A 219 -9.28 -23.21 -29.58
N GLU A 220 -9.86 -24.41 -29.70
CA GLU A 220 -11.22 -24.59 -30.14
C GLU A 220 -12.18 -24.13 -29.03
N LEU A 221 -13.04 -23.16 -29.34
CA LEU A 221 -14.02 -22.57 -28.42
C LEU A 221 -15.38 -23.22 -28.59
N PHE A 222 -15.72 -23.69 -29.79
CA PHE A 222 -16.96 -24.33 -30.11
C PHE A 222 -16.78 -25.21 -31.34
N ASN A 223 -17.51 -26.35 -31.36
CA ASN A 223 -17.56 -27.24 -32.49
C ASN A 223 -18.98 -27.86 -32.56
N GLY A 224 -19.73 -27.55 -33.60
CA GLY A 224 -21.11 -28.03 -33.74
C GLY A 224 -21.95 -27.23 -34.70
N ALA A 225 -23.26 -27.46 -34.64
CA ALA A 225 -24.28 -26.72 -35.39
C ALA A 225 -24.75 -25.50 -34.58
N ALA A 226 -24.88 -24.38 -35.25
CA ALA A 226 -25.40 -23.14 -34.69
C ALA A 226 -26.57 -22.61 -35.53
N ASN A 227 -27.52 -21.93 -34.90
CA ASN A 227 -28.62 -21.24 -35.57
C ASN A 227 -28.28 -19.78 -35.81
N GLN A 228 -29.06 -19.11 -36.66
CA GLN A 228 -28.93 -17.71 -36.94
C GLN A 228 -29.11 -16.87 -35.66
N GLY A 229 -28.05 -16.19 -35.22
CA GLY A 229 -28.09 -15.30 -34.05
C GLY A 229 -27.72 -15.99 -32.72
N ASP A 230 -27.34 -17.27 -32.74
CA ASP A 230 -26.84 -17.97 -31.54
C ASP A 230 -25.62 -17.23 -30.94
N ILE A 231 -25.60 -17.15 -29.63
CA ILE A 231 -24.50 -16.51 -28.86
C ILE A 231 -23.68 -17.61 -28.17
N ILE A 232 -22.48 -17.83 -28.66
CA ILE A 232 -21.49 -18.73 -28.05
C ILE A 232 -20.71 -17.90 -27.02
N ARG A 233 -20.83 -18.28 -25.75
CA ARG A 233 -20.18 -17.59 -24.63
C ARG A 233 -18.86 -18.28 -24.28
N PHE A 234 -17.88 -17.51 -23.80
CA PHE A 234 -16.58 -18.01 -23.38
C PHE A 234 -16.45 -17.88 -21.86
N ASP A 235 -15.82 -18.85 -21.23
CA ASP A 235 -15.59 -18.88 -19.77
C ASP A 235 -14.44 -17.97 -19.36
N GLU A 236 -13.54 -17.64 -20.29
CA GLU A 236 -12.39 -16.76 -20.11
C GLU A 236 -12.28 -15.80 -21.32
N PRO A 237 -11.68 -14.62 -21.15
CA PRO A 237 -11.56 -13.68 -22.26
C PRO A 237 -10.64 -14.23 -23.34
N VAL A 238 -11.06 -14.08 -24.59
CA VAL A 238 -10.31 -14.53 -25.77
C VAL A 238 -10.14 -13.43 -26.80
N HIS A 239 -9.12 -13.54 -27.65
CA HIS A 239 -8.89 -12.67 -28.81
C HIS A 239 -8.65 -13.47 -30.08
N GLY A 240 -8.56 -12.81 -31.24
CA GLY A 240 -8.27 -13.46 -32.50
C GLY A 240 -9.31 -14.50 -32.90
N ILE A 241 -10.59 -14.25 -32.60
CA ILE A 241 -11.67 -15.20 -32.86
C ILE A 241 -11.89 -15.38 -34.35
N THR A 242 -11.88 -16.64 -34.80
CA THR A 242 -12.11 -17.01 -36.18
C THR A 242 -13.10 -18.17 -36.26
N ALA A 243 -13.87 -18.23 -37.33
CA ALA A 243 -14.90 -19.25 -37.56
C ALA A 243 -14.71 -19.97 -38.91
N SER A 244 -15.07 -21.24 -38.95
CA SER A 244 -15.17 -22.06 -40.15
C SER A 244 -16.50 -22.75 -40.18
N GLY A 245 -17.24 -22.69 -41.30
CA GLY A 245 -18.57 -23.32 -41.46
C GLY A 245 -19.78 -22.46 -41.07
N PHE A 246 -19.59 -21.33 -40.42
CA PHE A 246 -20.53 -20.25 -40.16
C PHE A 246 -19.80 -18.90 -40.10
N GLN A 247 -20.57 -17.78 -40.07
CA GLN A 247 -20.00 -16.43 -40.00
C GLN A 247 -20.16 -15.85 -38.60
N ILE A 248 -19.14 -15.07 -38.16
CA ILE A 248 -19.24 -14.24 -36.95
C ILE A 248 -20.00 -12.96 -37.35
N LEU A 249 -21.17 -12.76 -36.73
CA LEU A 249 -21.99 -11.55 -36.92
C LEU A 249 -21.56 -10.41 -35.99
N GLU A 250 -21.18 -10.76 -34.78
CA GLU A 250 -20.75 -9.85 -33.73
C GLU A 250 -19.88 -10.64 -32.73
N SER A 251 -18.85 -10.04 -32.16
CA SER A 251 -18.05 -10.68 -31.11
C SER A 251 -17.33 -9.66 -30.25
N ASN A 252 -17.05 -10.05 -29.01
CA ASN A 252 -16.06 -9.41 -28.14
C ASN A 252 -15.22 -10.50 -27.46
N CYS A 253 -14.43 -10.17 -26.45
CA CYS A 253 -13.60 -11.15 -25.76
C CYS A 253 -14.41 -12.21 -24.98
N ASN A 254 -15.71 -12.04 -24.73
CA ASN A 254 -16.55 -12.90 -23.91
C ASN A 254 -17.52 -13.75 -24.73
N TYR A 255 -17.79 -13.41 -25.98
CA TYR A 255 -18.75 -14.15 -26.83
C TYR A 255 -18.51 -13.93 -28.32
N ALA A 256 -19.12 -14.82 -29.10
CA ALA A 256 -19.37 -14.64 -30.52
C ALA A 256 -20.83 -14.93 -30.87
N LYS A 257 -21.48 -14.02 -31.58
CA LYS A 257 -22.78 -14.21 -32.18
C LYS A 257 -22.59 -14.67 -33.61
N VAL A 258 -23.18 -15.79 -33.98
CA VAL A 258 -22.89 -16.47 -35.24
C VAL A 258 -24.12 -16.61 -36.15
N SER A 259 -23.89 -16.83 -37.45
CA SER A 259 -24.90 -17.22 -38.40
C SER A 259 -25.27 -18.72 -38.28
N ALA A 260 -26.35 -19.14 -38.90
CA ALA A 260 -26.65 -20.55 -39.04
C ALA A 260 -25.53 -21.26 -39.83
N GLY A 261 -25.17 -22.48 -39.39
CA GLY A 261 -24.15 -23.31 -40.03
C GLY A 261 -23.67 -24.43 -39.12
N THR A 262 -22.83 -25.32 -39.64
CA THR A 262 -22.14 -26.33 -38.85
C THR A 262 -20.64 -26.11 -39.04
N GLY A 263 -19.89 -25.98 -37.94
CA GLY A 263 -18.48 -25.66 -38.04
C GLY A 263 -17.81 -25.48 -36.69
N THR A 264 -16.66 -24.83 -36.72
CA THR A 264 -15.81 -24.58 -35.55
C THR A 264 -15.58 -23.11 -35.33
N LEU A 265 -15.45 -22.71 -34.06
CA LEU A 265 -14.98 -21.41 -33.60
C LEU A 265 -13.65 -21.61 -32.88
N THR A 266 -12.63 -20.86 -33.23
CA THR A 266 -11.33 -20.88 -32.57
C THR A 266 -10.98 -19.46 -32.09
N GLY A 267 -10.19 -19.37 -31.02
CA GLY A 267 -9.70 -18.13 -30.49
C GLY A 267 -8.54 -18.36 -29.53
N THR A 268 -7.83 -17.31 -29.19
CA THR A 268 -6.67 -17.37 -28.30
C THR A 268 -7.04 -16.79 -26.94
N PRO A 269 -6.98 -17.56 -25.84
CA PRO A 269 -7.23 -17.06 -24.51
C PRO A 269 -6.21 -16.00 -24.08
N TYR A 270 -6.64 -15.07 -23.23
CA TYR A 270 -5.72 -14.22 -22.49
C TYR A 270 -5.12 -15.01 -21.34
N LEU A 271 -3.82 -14.79 -21.06
CA LEU A 271 -3.13 -15.33 -19.90
C LEU A 271 -3.51 -14.49 -18.66
N HIS A 272 -4.01 -15.14 -17.64
CA HIS A 272 -4.44 -14.50 -16.40
C HIS A 272 -3.36 -14.63 -15.33
N HIS A 273 -2.80 -13.50 -14.91
CA HIS A 273 -1.82 -13.40 -13.83
C HIS A 273 -2.46 -12.79 -12.59
N MET A 274 -2.18 -13.33 -11.43
CA MET A 274 -2.73 -12.90 -10.14
C MET A 274 -1.63 -12.63 -9.13
N ARG A 275 -1.85 -11.62 -8.28
CA ARG A 275 -0.98 -11.29 -7.16
C ARG A 275 -1.81 -10.77 -5.99
N ASP A 276 -1.54 -11.24 -4.78
CA ASP A 276 -2.25 -10.80 -3.59
C ASP A 276 -1.58 -9.57 -2.96
N ILE A 277 -2.40 -8.57 -2.66
CA ILE A 277 -2.04 -7.38 -1.89
C ILE A 277 -2.67 -7.51 -0.50
N THR A 278 -1.83 -7.52 0.53
CA THR A 278 -2.28 -7.72 1.92
C THR A 278 -2.15 -6.43 2.73
N ARG A 279 -3.17 -6.14 3.55
CA ARG A 279 -3.16 -5.08 4.55
C ARG A 279 -3.49 -5.66 5.92
N GLN A 280 -2.65 -5.36 6.91
CA GLN A 280 -2.91 -5.72 8.30
C GLN A 280 -3.93 -4.74 8.89
N VAL A 281 -4.95 -5.27 9.58
CA VAL A 281 -6.02 -4.50 10.24
C VAL A 281 -5.90 -4.64 11.76
N ALA A 282 -5.78 -5.88 12.26
CA ALA A 282 -5.61 -6.18 13.68
C ALA A 282 -4.56 -7.28 13.89
N GLU A 283 -4.10 -7.46 15.14
CA GLU A 283 -3.12 -8.50 15.49
C GLU A 283 -3.68 -9.91 15.33
N ALA A 284 -4.99 -10.08 15.57
CA ALA A 284 -5.69 -11.37 15.47
C ALA A 284 -7.11 -11.18 14.95
N GLY A 285 -7.65 -12.20 14.29
CA GLY A 285 -8.99 -12.21 13.68
C GLY A 285 -9.02 -13.03 12.41
N ASP A 286 -10.10 -12.88 11.65
CA ASP A 286 -10.30 -13.56 10.38
C ASP A 286 -9.64 -12.79 9.21
N ASP A 287 -9.36 -13.49 8.13
CA ASP A 287 -8.90 -12.87 6.88
C ASP A 287 -10.10 -12.55 5.97
N VAL A 288 -10.19 -11.32 5.50
CA VAL A 288 -11.11 -10.93 4.44
C VAL A 288 -10.38 -11.02 3.10
N THR A 289 -10.85 -11.88 2.22
CA THR A 289 -10.21 -12.11 0.92
C THR A 289 -11.16 -11.76 -0.22
N VAL A 290 -10.70 -10.88 -1.12
CA VAL A 290 -11.41 -10.48 -2.36
C VAL A 290 -10.64 -11.01 -3.56
N LYS A 291 -11.21 -12.01 -4.26
CA LYS A 291 -10.58 -12.69 -5.40
C LYS A 291 -11.23 -12.43 -6.75
N GLU A 292 -12.52 -12.12 -6.77
CA GLU A 292 -13.31 -12.05 -8.02
C GLU A 292 -13.61 -10.62 -8.47
N ALA A 293 -12.80 -9.66 -7.99
CA ALA A 293 -12.88 -8.28 -8.42
C ALA A 293 -11.95 -8.03 -9.61
N TYR A 294 -12.34 -8.49 -10.79
CA TYR A 294 -11.50 -8.59 -11.98
C TYR A 294 -11.06 -7.25 -12.59
N LEU A 295 -11.60 -6.12 -12.15
CA LEU A 295 -11.14 -4.77 -12.45
C LEU A 295 -10.13 -4.24 -11.42
N VAL A 296 -9.80 -5.03 -10.39
CA VAL A 296 -8.71 -4.71 -9.48
C VAL A 296 -7.40 -5.08 -10.16
N SER A 297 -6.64 -4.08 -10.50
CA SER A 297 -5.40 -4.17 -11.28
C SER A 297 -4.27 -3.44 -10.56
N LEU A 298 -3.08 -3.43 -11.14
CA LEU A 298 -1.90 -2.74 -10.61
C LEU A 298 -2.18 -1.27 -10.21
N VAL A 299 -3.11 -0.60 -10.90
CA VAL A 299 -3.36 0.84 -10.71
C VAL A 299 -4.25 1.17 -9.51
N ASN A 300 -5.05 0.21 -9.03
CA ASN A 300 -6.03 0.46 -7.96
C ASN A 300 -5.99 -0.54 -6.80
N SER A 301 -5.27 -1.65 -6.91
CA SER A 301 -5.23 -2.74 -5.93
C SER A 301 -4.88 -2.27 -4.51
N VAL A 302 -3.90 -1.38 -4.40
CA VAL A 302 -3.45 -0.81 -3.11
C VAL A 302 -4.57 0.04 -2.48
N GLY A 303 -5.18 0.95 -3.25
CA GLY A 303 -6.28 1.79 -2.79
C GLY A 303 -7.53 0.98 -2.41
N VAL A 304 -7.82 -0.11 -3.14
CA VAL A 304 -8.90 -1.04 -2.77
C VAL A 304 -8.59 -1.71 -1.43
N ALA A 305 -7.38 -2.24 -1.25
CA ALA A 305 -6.98 -2.89 0.00
C ALA A 305 -6.99 -1.93 1.19
N GLU A 306 -6.59 -0.68 1.00
CA GLU A 306 -6.62 0.36 2.04
C GLU A 306 -8.04 0.73 2.45
N ARG A 307 -8.96 0.93 1.48
CA ARG A 307 -10.37 1.21 1.79
C ARG A 307 -11.05 0.08 2.56
N LEU A 308 -10.77 -1.17 2.17
CA LEU A 308 -11.29 -2.34 2.89
C LEU A 308 -10.72 -2.41 4.30
N ALA A 309 -9.41 -2.20 4.47
CA ALA A 309 -8.76 -2.21 5.77
C ALA A 309 -9.33 -1.13 6.70
N GLU A 310 -9.55 0.07 6.19
CA GLU A 310 -10.19 1.17 6.92
C GLU A 310 -11.61 0.80 7.38
N PHE A 311 -12.43 0.24 6.49
CA PHE A 311 -13.79 -0.18 6.84
C PHE A 311 -13.78 -1.28 7.91
N TYR A 312 -12.98 -2.34 7.71
CA TYR A 312 -12.94 -3.49 8.63
C TYR A 312 -12.22 -3.21 9.95
N ALA A 313 -11.58 -2.05 10.10
CA ALA A 313 -11.10 -1.58 11.42
C ALA A 313 -12.27 -1.23 12.36
N HIS A 314 -13.46 -0.95 11.81
CA HIS A 314 -14.68 -0.61 12.54
C HIS A 314 -15.62 -1.81 12.55
N ARG A 315 -15.85 -2.40 13.71
CA ARG A 315 -16.61 -3.65 13.87
C ARG A 315 -17.86 -3.54 14.71
N GLU A 316 -18.11 -2.37 15.28
CA GLU A 316 -19.30 -2.13 16.09
C GLU A 316 -20.44 -1.63 15.18
N THR A 317 -21.57 -2.33 15.23
CA THR A 317 -22.78 -1.98 14.50
C THR A 317 -23.90 -1.70 15.49
N ILE A 318 -24.64 -0.61 15.25
CA ILE A 318 -25.82 -0.24 16.02
C ILE A 318 -27.04 -0.41 15.16
N THR A 319 -28.08 -1.06 15.72
CA THR A 319 -29.44 -1.04 15.16
C THR A 319 -30.35 -0.37 16.18
N GLN A 320 -31.04 0.71 15.78
CA GLN A 320 -31.94 1.45 16.65
C GLN A 320 -33.10 2.05 15.87
N ASP A 321 -34.22 2.25 16.58
CA ASP A 321 -35.37 2.97 16.05
C ASP A 321 -35.23 4.46 16.35
N ALA A 322 -35.52 5.27 15.34
CA ALA A 322 -35.41 6.72 15.41
C ALA A 322 -36.59 7.42 14.72
N VAL A 323 -36.82 8.68 15.08
CA VAL A 323 -37.68 9.58 14.31
C VAL A 323 -36.88 10.08 13.11
N TRP A 324 -37.26 9.65 11.92
CA TRP A 324 -36.58 10.02 10.70
C TRP A 324 -36.82 11.49 10.34
N ASP A 325 -35.76 12.24 10.10
CA ASP A 325 -35.82 13.67 9.73
C ASP A 325 -35.22 13.95 8.35
N GLY A 326 -34.78 12.90 7.65
CA GLY A 326 -34.31 13.00 6.27
C GLY A 326 -32.91 12.53 6.01
N GLU A 327 -32.25 11.96 7.01
CA GLU A 327 -30.98 11.25 6.89
C GLU A 327 -31.08 10.15 5.83
N GLN A 328 -30.02 9.93 5.09
CA GLN A 328 -29.96 8.95 4.04
C GLN A 328 -28.83 7.95 4.31
N PRO A 329 -28.98 6.68 3.94
CA PRO A 329 -27.86 5.76 3.95
C PRO A 329 -26.63 6.36 3.24
N GLY A 330 -25.49 6.27 3.91
CA GLY A 330 -24.25 6.93 3.50
C GLY A 330 -23.94 8.24 4.25
N ASP A 331 -24.87 8.76 5.03
CA ASP A 331 -24.62 9.88 5.93
C ASP A 331 -23.96 9.40 7.23
N VAL A 332 -23.20 10.28 7.89
CA VAL A 332 -22.69 10.04 9.24
C VAL A 332 -23.62 10.76 10.22
N VAL A 333 -24.28 9.99 11.07
CA VAL A 333 -25.27 10.50 12.05
C VAL A 333 -24.64 10.47 13.44
N ARG A 334 -24.60 11.59 14.13
CA ARG A 334 -24.32 11.63 15.56
C ARG A 334 -25.61 11.34 16.31
N THR A 335 -25.68 10.25 17.04
CA THR A 335 -26.91 9.77 17.69
C THR A 335 -26.62 9.29 19.12
N ALA A 336 -27.68 9.06 19.92
CA ALA A 336 -27.54 8.42 21.23
C ALA A 336 -27.10 6.95 21.03
N HIS A 337 -26.11 6.53 21.83
CA HIS A 337 -25.67 5.13 21.84
C HIS A 337 -26.59 4.32 22.75
N PRO A 338 -27.03 3.09 22.39
CA PRO A 338 -27.95 2.26 23.18
C PRO A 338 -27.49 2.01 24.65
N TYR A 339 -26.18 1.95 24.87
CA TYR A 339 -25.59 1.77 26.23
C TYR A 339 -25.22 3.08 26.93
N GLY A 340 -25.62 4.22 26.40
CA GLY A 340 -25.40 5.56 26.98
C GLY A 340 -24.29 6.35 26.27
N GLY A 341 -24.35 7.66 26.37
CA GLY A 341 -23.48 8.56 25.62
C GLY A 341 -23.93 8.79 24.19
N THR A 342 -23.01 9.22 23.34
CA THR A 342 -23.26 9.51 21.90
C THR A 342 -22.26 8.76 21.05
N ALA A 343 -22.70 8.31 19.88
CA ALA A 343 -21.86 7.70 18.85
C ALA A 343 -22.00 8.44 17.52
N GLU A 344 -20.98 8.39 16.71
CA GLU A 344 -21.04 8.75 15.29
C GLU A 344 -21.18 7.46 14.49
N VAL A 345 -22.25 7.35 13.73
CA VAL A 345 -22.68 6.14 13.04
C VAL A 345 -22.76 6.41 11.55
N PHE A 346 -22.02 5.66 10.76
CA PHE A 346 -22.22 5.62 9.31
C PHE A 346 -23.48 4.82 9.03
N LEU A 347 -24.52 5.49 8.52
CA LEU A 347 -25.82 4.88 8.27
C LEU A 347 -25.74 3.98 7.03
N ALA A 348 -25.92 2.67 7.22
CA ALA A 348 -25.94 1.68 6.14
C ALA A 348 -27.35 1.47 5.59
N SER A 349 -28.35 1.39 6.48
CA SER A 349 -29.74 1.21 6.09
C SER A 349 -30.72 1.99 6.97
N ALA A 350 -31.89 2.29 6.44
CA ALA A 350 -33.01 2.87 7.17
C ALA A 350 -34.32 2.26 6.62
N ASP A 351 -35.03 1.52 7.45
CA ASP A 351 -36.34 0.97 7.13
C ASP A 351 -37.45 1.88 7.69
N LEU A 352 -38.17 2.53 6.79
CA LEU A 352 -39.14 3.58 7.09
C LEU A 352 -40.55 3.02 7.11
N ALA A 353 -41.14 2.86 8.30
CA ALA A 353 -42.54 2.45 8.43
C ALA A 353 -43.49 3.58 8.02
N MET A 354 -44.46 3.30 7.15
CA MET A 354 -45.47 4.26 6.68
C MET A 354 -46.59 4.54 7.69
N SER A 355 -46.38 4.28 8.96
CA SER A 355 -47.41 4.43 10.01
C SER A 355 -47.17 5.65 10.88
N GLY A 356 -48.10 6.58 10.92
CA GLY A 356 -48.14 7.67 11.90
C GLY A 356 -47.01 8.71 11.80
N ILE A 357 -46.10 8.73 12.74
CA ILE A 357 -44.80 9.42 12.67
C ILE A 357 -43.86 8.52 11.88
N LEU A 358 -43.09 9.07 10.97
CA LEU A 358 -42.12 8.30 10.20
C LEU A 358 -41.03 7.76 11.14
N ARG A 359 -41.17 6.50 11.51
CA ARG A 359 -40.21 5.77 12.32
C ARG A 359 -39.26 5.05 11.38
N ALA A 360 -37.99 5.24 11.59
CA ALA A 360 -36.95 4.50 10.90
C ALA A 360 -36.32 3.47 11.86
N SER A 361 -36.20 2.23 11.40
CA SER A 361 -35.24 1.28 11.99
C SER A 361 -33.92 1.44 11.25
N GLU A 362 -32.93 1.98 11.93
CA GLU A 362 -31.65 2.35 11.35
C GLU A 362 -30.56 1.38 11.78
N GLU A 363 -29.73 0.96 10.81
CA GLU A 363 -28.53 0.17 11.04
C GLU A 363 -27.31 0.89 10.50
N GLY A 364 -26.22 0.91 11.29
CA GLY A 364 -25.01 1.56 10.84
C GLY A 364 -23.75 1.18 11.63
N VAL A 365 -22.59 1.52 11.07
CA VAL A 365 -21.27 1.20 11.59
C VAL A 365 -20.74 2.35 12.43
N VAL A 366 -20.34 2.06 13.67
CA VAL A 366 -19.84 3.04 14.62
C VAL A 366 -18.41 3.46 14.28
N GLY A 367 -18.17 4.76 14.25
CA GLY A 367 -16.84 5.34 14.08
C GLY A 367 -16.32 5.35 12.65
N TYR A 368 -16.91 4.59 11.73
CA TYR A 368 -16.48 4.61 10.33
C TYR A 368 -16.82 5.94 9.67
N ARG A 369 -15.83 6.52 9.02
CA ARG A 369 -15.99 7.71 8.18
C ARG A 369 -15.38 7.42 6.82
N PRO A 370 -16.19 7.37 5.75
CA PRO A 370 -15.65 7.14 4.41
C PRO A 370 -14.53 8.14 4.09
N PRO A 371 -13.40 7.69 3.56
CA PRO A 371 -12.28 8.58 3.25
C PRO A 371 -12.65 9.57 2.15
N THR A 372 -11.98 10.73 2.14
CA THR A 372 -12.06 11.66 1.01
C THR A 372 -11.52 10.97 -0.24
N PRO A 373 -12.29 10.91 -1.34
CA PRO A 373 -11.79 10.32 -2.56
C PRO A 373 -10.63 11.16 -3.09
N GLU A 374 -9.51 10.52 -3.31
CA GLU A 374 -8.38 11.12 -4.01
C GLU A 374 -8.59 11.03 -5.51
N SER A 375 -8.16 12.07 -6.24
CA SER A 375 -8.08 11.99 -7.70
C SER A 375 -7.01 10.96 -8.05
N GLN A 376 -7.35 9.98 -8.85
CA GLN A 376 -6.36 9.01 -9.32
C GLN A 376 -5.31 9.74 -10.16
N THR A 377 -4.07 9.74 -9.68
CA THR A 377 -2.93 10.10 -10.52
C THR A 377 -2.48 8.82 -11.22
N TYR A 378 -2.84 8.71 -12.48
CA TYR A 378 -2.55 7.52 -13.27
C TYR A 378 -1.30 7.71 -14.12
N TYR A 379 -0.35 6.75 -13.98
CA TYR A 379 0.82 6.64 -14.83
C TYR A 379 0.86 5.23 -15.43
N ASP A 380 0.95 5.12 -16.73
CA ASP A 380 1.08 3.84 -17.42
C ASP A 380 2.54 3.49 -17.75
N TYR A 381 3.46 4.40 -17.46
CA TYR A 381 4.88 4.22 -17.70
C TYR A 381 5.74 4.98 -16.68
N SER A 382 6.85 4.35 -16.28
CA SER A 382 7.91 5.01 -15.51
C SER A 382 9.27 4.83 -16.18
N GLU A 383 10.08 5.88 -16.11
CA GLU A 383 11.47 5.89 -16.56
C GLU A 383 12.38 6.39 -15.45
N VAL A 384 13.51 5.71 -15.23
CA VAL A 384 14.49 6.10 -14.20
C VAL A 384 15.70 6.70 -14.87
N LEU A 385 15.96 7.99 -14.61
CA LEU A 385 17.15 8.68 -15.08
C LEU A 385 18.23 8.68 -14.01
N THR A 386 19.46 8.38 -14.42
CA THR A 386 20.65 8.39 -13.56
C THR A 386 21.80 9.07 -14.29
N GLY A 387 22.79 9.59 -13.54
CA GLY A 387 23.90 10.33 -14.14
C GLY A 387 23.48 11.71 -14.65
N SER A 388 23.98 12.15 -15.79
CA SER A 388 23.65 13.46 -16.37
C SER A 388 23.43 13.33 -17.87
N GLY A 389 22.47 14.07 -18.41
CA GLY A 389 22.13 14.01 -19.83
C GLY A 389 21.01 14.94 -20.22
N GLU A 390 20.40 14.64 -21.37
CA GLU A 390 19.17 15.28 -21.84
C GLU A 390 18.09 14.21 -22.01
N TRP A 391 16.92 14.43 -21.44
CA TRP A 391 15.73 13.62 -21.68
C TRP A 391 14.91 14.26 -22.81
N THR A 392 14.55 13.47 -23.80
CA THR A 392 13.69 13.94 -24.89
C THR A 392 12.26 13.46 -24.62
N VAL A 393 11.33 14.40 -24.54
CA VAL A 393 9.90 14.11 -24.31
C VAL A 393 9.38 13.22 -25.44
N PRO A 394 8.81 12.03 -25.11
CA PRO A 394 8.26 11.14 -26.13
C PRO A 394 7.11 11.75 -26.92
N GLU A 395 6.91 11.27 -28.15
CA GLU A 395 5.81 11.73 -29.00
C GLU A 395 4.46 11.43 -28.35
N GLY A 396 3.58 12.42 -28.28
CA GLY A 396 2.25 12.32 -27.68
C GLY A 396 2.20 12.49 -26.16
N VAL A 397 3.34 12.75 -25.50
CA VAL A 397 3.40 13.11 -24.08
C VAL A 397 3.32 14.63 -23.96
N ASP A 398 2.30 15.11 -23.27
CA ASP A 398 2.05 16.55 -23.01
C ASP A 398 2.21 16.95 -21.54
N ASN A 399 2.37 15.94 -20.67
CA ASN A 399 2.45 16.10 -19.22
C ASN A 399 3.33 15.01 -18.62
N VAL A 400 4.18 15.36 -17.66
CA VAL A 400 5.05 14.43 -16.93
C VAL A 400 5.08 14.77 -15.45
N THR A 401 4.97 13.76 -14.58
CA THR A 401 5.29 13.90 -13.18
C THR A 401 6.74 13.49 -12.95
N ALA A 402 7.55 14.42 -12.48
CA ALA A 402 8.94 14.21 -12.16
C ALA A 402 9.14 14.11 -10.65
N VAL A 403 9.80 13.03 -10.19
CA VAL A 403 10.23 12.85 -8.83
C VAL A 403 11.75 12.90 -8.78
N LEU A 404 12.28 14.00 -8.26
CA LEU A 404 13.70 14.22 -8.12
C LEU A 404 14.15 13.73 -6.74
N ILE A 405 15.08 12.81 -6.73
CA ILE A 405 15.65 12.26 -5.50
C ILE A 405 17.11 12.68 -5.43
N SER A 406 17.47 13.51 -4.44
CA SER A 406 18.85 13.90 -4.25
C SER A 406 19.70 12.71 -3.80
N PRO A 407 21.02 12.75 -4.01
CA PRO A 407 21.93 11.78 -3.42
C PRO A 407 21.80 11.74 -1.89
N GLY A 408 21.98 10.56 -1.31
CA GLY A 408 22.11 10.44 0.13
C GLY A 408 23.42 11.04 0.67
N THR A 409 23.42 11.49 1.92
CA THR A 409 24.65 11.93 2.60
C THR A 409 25.53 10.72 2.92
N GLY A 410 26.84 10.90 2.97
CA GLY A 410 27.76 9.88 3.46
C GLY A 410 27.53 9.58 4.94
N GLY A 411 27.81 8.34 5.37
CA GLY A 411 27.77 7.96 6.77
C GLY A 411 28.92 8.61 7.57
N ARG A 412 28.72 8.83 8.85
CA ARG A 412 29.76 9.26 9.78
C ARG A 412 30.75 8.12 10.01
N GLY A 413 32.06 8.43 10.12
CA GLY A 413 33.07 7.46 10.51
C GLY A 413 32.94 7.05 11.98
N GLY A 414 33.31 5.81 12.28
CA GLY A 414 33.35 5.29 13.63
C GLY A 414 34.53 5.87 14.43
N SER A 415 34.49 5.76 15.75
CA SER A 415 35.58 6.15 16.61
C SER A 415 36.71 5.11 16.62
N PRO A 416 37.96 5.50 16.85
CA PRO A 416 39.02 4.56 17.14
C PRO A 416 38.73 3.82 18.46
N GLY A 417 39.31 2.64 18.62
CA GLY A 417 39.40 2.00 19.92
C GLY A 417 40.23 2.85 20.89
N THR A 418 40.22 2.53 22.20
CA THR A 418 41.07 3.21 23.15
C THR A 418 42.43 2.51 23.27
N SER A 419 43.45 3.31 23.45
CA SER A 419 44.82 2.87 23.73
C SER A 419 45.13 2.79 25.22
N ASP A 420 44.12 2.83 26.10
CA ASP A 420 44.24 2.88 27.56
C ASP A 420 44.80 1.59 28.18
N GLY A 421 45.63 0.89 27.41
CA GLY A 421 46.54 -0.10 27.98
C GLY A 421 47.47 0.60 28.97
N ARG A 422 46.97 0.78 30.19
CA ARG A 422 47.84 1.28 31.27
C ARG A 422 48.88 0.21 31.53
N TYR A 423 50.07 0.68 31.81
CA TYR A 423 51.10 -0.19 32.32
C TYR A 423 50.57 -0.90 33.57
N GLY A 424 50.74 -2.21 33.63
CA GLY A 424 50.40 -2.95 34.84
C GLY A 424 51.14 -2.39 36.02
N SER A 425 50.52 -2.26 37.17
CA SER A 425 51.17 -1.80 38.41
C SER A 425 52.23 -2.79 38.82
N GLY A 426 53.47 -2.33 38.91
CA GLY A 426 54.55 -3.12 39.48
C GLY A 426 54.43 -3.12 41.00
N SER A 427 54.42 -4.25 41.67
CA SER A 427 54.65 -4.36 43.12
C SER A 427 56.06 -4.90 43.39
N TYR A 428 56.70 -4.29 44.30
CA TYR A 428 57.97 -4.69 44.81
C TYR A 428 57.81 -5.36 46.18
N ALA A 429 58.22 -6.62 46.31
CA ALA A 429 58.32 -7.24 47.59
C ALA A 429 59.75 -7.60 47.89
N GLY A 430 60.41 -6.86 48.78
CA GLY A 430 61.78 -7.10 49.23
C GLY A 430 61.76 -7.95 50.48
N GLY A 431 62.52 -9.03 50.52
CA GLY A 431 62.84 -9.76 51.73
C GLY A 431 64.13 -9.20 52.41
N ILE A 432 64.12 -9.07 53.70
CA ILE A 432 65.15 -8.37 54.47
C ILE A 432 66.29 -9.29 54.97
N ASP A 433 66.45 -10.49 54.51
CA ASP A 433 67.48 -11.41 55.05
C ASP A 433 68.38 -12.07 53.97
N GLY A 434 68.72 -11.36 52.95
CA GLY A 434 69.76 -11.79 51.99
C GLY A 434 69.30 -12.84 50.96
N SER A 435 68.05 -13.19 50.91
CA SER A 435 67.45 -14.12 49.93
C SER A 435 66.48 -13.44 49.01
N THR A 436 66.55 -13.77 47.80
CA THR A 436 65.82 -13.51 46.61
C THR A 436 64.68 -12.49 46.66
N THR A 437 64.93 -11.28 46.14
CA THR A 437 63.87 -10.28 45.87
C THR A 437 63.02 -10.74 44.67
N ILE A 438 61.73 -10.94 44.89
CA ILE A 438 60.77 -11.30 43.80
C ILE A 438 60.09 -10.04 43.31
N TYR A 439 60.26 -9.71 42.06
CA TYR A 439 59.53 -8.65 41.38
C TYR A 439 58.27 -9.15 40.74
N TYR A 440 57.15 -8.46 40.94
CA TYR A 440 55.89 -8.77 40.29
C TYR A 440 55.53 -7.60 39.38
N LEU A 441 55.07 -7.92 38.17
CA LEU A 441 54.54 -6.99 37.19
C LEU A 441 53.16 -7.46 36.77
N GLY A 442 52.12 -6.72 37.14
CA GLY A 442 50.75 -6.99 36.66
C GLY A 442 50.65 -6.77 35.16
N GLY A 443 49.77 -7.53 34.51
CA GLY A 443 49.47 -7.33 33.10
C GLY A 443 48.83 -5.96 32.82
N GLY A 444 49.01 -5.43 31.65
CA GLY A 444 48.40 -4.17 31.24
C GLY A 444 46.90 -4.29 30.99
N ILE A 445 46.15 -3.26 31.28
CA ILE A 445 44.71 -3.15 30.99
C ILE A 445 44.51 -3.06 29.48
N ALA A 446 43.52 -3.79 28.96
CA ALA A 446 43.17 -3.70 27.55
C ALA A 446 42.34 -2.43 27.25
N GLY A 447 42.50 -1.93 26.05
CA GLY A 447 41.67 -0.85 25.55
C GLY A 447 40.25 -1.35 25.13
N GLU A 448 39.28 -0.46 25.26
CA GLU A 448 37.92 -0.70 24.80
C GLU A 448 37.79 -0.56 23.27
N GLY A 449 36.82 -1.26 22.67
CA GLY A 449 36.46 -1.07 21.27
C GLY A 449 35.81 0.28 21.00
N GLY A 450 36.08 0.86 19.85
CA GLY A 450 35.50 2.13 19.43
C GLY A 450 34.02 2.00 19.08
N GLU A 451 33.26 3.07 19.28
CA GLU A 451 31.85 3.12 18.92
C GLU A 451 31.67 3.29 17.38
N PRO A 452 30.59 2.74 16.78
CA PRO A 452 30.27 2.98 15.39
C PRO A 452 29.89 4.45 15.16
N GLY A 453 30.00 4.90 13.94
CA GLY A 453 29.43 6.17 13.49
C GLY A 453 27.89 6.09 13.35
N THR A 454 27.28 7.19 12.91
CA THR A 454 25.86 7.24 12.55
C THR A 454 25.68 7.05 11.05
N PRO A 455 24.59 6.40 10.61
CA PRO A 455 24.22 6.35 9.19
C PRO A 455 24.06 7.75 8.60
N GLY A 456 24.33 7.89 7.31
CA GLY A 456 24.01 9.09 6.55
C GLY A 456 22.50 9.21 6.33
N SER A 457 22.02 10.43 6.22
CA SER A 457 20.61 10.70 5.89
C SER A 457 20.28 10.33 4.45
N PRO A 458 19.08 9.86 4.17
CA PRO A 458 18.61 9.67 2.81
C PRO A 458 18.49 11.00 2.07
N GLY A 459 18.41 10.93 0.75
CA GLY A 459 18.20 12.07 -0.11
C GLY A 459 16.82 12.70 0.06
N LYS A 460 16.72 13.99 -0.23
CA LYS A 460 15.44 14.70 -0.31
C LYS A 460 14.66 14.23 -1.54
N VAL A 461 13.35 14.17 -1.41
CA VAL A 461 12.41 13.80 -2.48
C VAL A 461 11.56 15.03 -2.80
N PHE A 462 11.59 15.45 -4.06
CA PHE A 462 10.76 16.53 -4.61
C PHE A 462 9.93 15.98 -5.75
N GLN A 463 8.61 16.08 -5.66
CA GLN A 463 7.68 15.63 -6.69
C GLN A 463 6.87 16.81 -7.23
N THR A 464 6.77 16.89 -8.55
CA THR A 464 5.92 17.87 -9.23
C THR A 464 5.47 17.36 -10.58
N THR A 465 4.34 17.87 -11.04
CA THR A 465 3.82 17.61 -12.39
C THR A 465 4.04 18.86 -13.25
N MET A 466 4.50 18.68 -14.47
CA MET A 466 4.78 19.75 -15.39
C MET A 466 4.26 19.45 -16.81
N ASP A 467 3.79 20.49 -17.48
CA ASP A 467 3.45 20.40 -18.90
C ASP A 467 4.73 20.38 -19.73
N VAL A 468 4.74 19.55 -20.74
CA VAL A 468 5.87 19.37 -21.66
C VAL A 468 5.38 19.31 -23.10
N MET A 469 6.28 19.54 -24.06
CA MET A 469 5.96 19.41 -25.49
C MET A 469 6.68 18.20 -26.07
N PRO A 470 6.00 17.38 -26.91
CA PRO A 470 6.64 16.27 -27.61
C PRO A 470 7.92 16.74 -28.36
N GLY A 471 9.01 15.98 -28.18
CA GLY A 471 10.32 16.33 -28.75
C GLY A 471 11.11 17.40 -27.99
N GLN A 472 10.54 18.02 -26.94
CA GLN A 472 11.28 18.93 -26.07
C GLN A 472 12.43 18.19 -25.38
N LYS A 473 13.59 18.84 -25.30
CA LYS A 473 14.76 18.32 -24.59
C LYS A 473 14.91 19.01 -23.24
N ILE A 474 15.03 18.22 -22.20
CA ILE A 474 15.19 18.69 -20.81
C ILE A 474 16.50 18.14 -20.26
N ALA A 475 17.44 19.03 -19.94
CA ALA A 475 18.72 18.66 -19.35
C ALA A 475 18.49 18.18 -17.91
N TYR A 476 19.23 17.15 -17.49
CA TYR A 476 19.17 16.64 -16.11
C TYR A 476 20.55 16.29 -15.56
N SER A 477 20.65 16.30 -14.22
CA SER A 477 21.83 15.87 -13.50
C SER A 477 21.44 15.12 -12.23
N CYS A 478 21.95 13.90 -12.09
CA CYS A 478 21.79 13.03 -10.92
C CYS A 478 23.18 12.78 -10.33
N PRO A 479 23.65 13.61 -9.41
CA PRO A 479 24.99 13.53 -8.86
C PRO A 479 25.26 12.28 -8.05
N THR A 480 26.52 11.97 -7.81
CA THR A 480 26.96 10.87 -6.95
C THR A 480 26.65 11.14 -5.48
N GLY A 481 26.50 10.08 -4.70
CA GLY A 481 26.27 10.12 -3.26
C GLY A 481 27.38 10.86 -2.51
N GLY A 482 27.02 11.47 -1.39
CA GLY A 482 27.96 12.15 -0.52
C GLY A 482 29.07 11.22 0.00
N ALA A 483 30.30 11.68 0.04
CA ALA A 483 31.43 10.91 0.52
C ALA A 483 31.28 10.55 1.99
N GLY A 484 31.67 9.32 2.38
CA GLY A 484 31.70 8.89 3.77
C GLY A 484 32.72 9.63 4.58
N GLY A 485 32.41 9.97 5.84
CA GLY A 485 33.25 10.66 6.76
C GLY A 485 34.50 9.83 7.18
N ALA A 486 35.63 10.48 7.42
CA ALA A 486 36.77 9.85 8.10
C ALA A 486 36.38 9.48 9.53
N ALA A 487 37.27 8.78 10.26
CA ALA A 487 37.02 8.44 11.66
C ALA A 487 36.59 9.69 12.47
N ASN A 488 35.50 9.54 13.22
CA ASN A 488 34.90 10.60 14.04
C ASN A 488 34.33 11.81 13.27
N THR A 489 34.34 11.82 11.95
CA THR A 489 33.82 12.95 11.17
C THR A 489 32.54 12.58 10.44
N ASN A 490 31.66 13.55 10.22
CA ASN A 490 30.44 13.36 9.45
C ASN A 490 30.78 13.15 7.98
N GLY A 491 29.92 12.39 7.28
CA GLY A 491 29.99 12.30 5.83
C GLY A 491 29.54 13.60 5.16
N ALA A 492 29.89 13.76 3.91
CA ALA A 492 29.52 14.92 3.10
C ALA A 492 28.08 14.77 2.56
N ALA A 493 27.42 15.90 2.31
CA ALA A 493 26.17 15.91 1.53
C ALA A 493 26.45 15.71 0.04
N GLY A 494 25.50 15.10 -0.67
CA GLY A 494 25.51 15.10 -2.14
C GLY A 494 25.03 16.43 -2.71
N GLN A 495 25.35 16.70 -3.96
CA GLN A 495 24.80 17.86 -4.68
C GLN A 495 23.35 17.58 -5.06
N PRO A 496 22.50 18.61 -5.24
CA PRO A 496 21.10 18.40 -5.59
C PRO A 496 20.95 17.77 -6.98
N THR A 497 19.91 16.92 -7.13
CA THR A 497 19.46 16.42 -8.43
C THR A 497 18.64 17.50 -9.14
N THR A 498 18.86 17.70 -10.44
CA THR A 498 18.19 18.74 -11.22
C THR A 498 17.53 18.16 -12.47
N PHE A 499 16.37 18.75 -12.87
CA PHE A 499 15.64 18.43 -14.09
C PHE A 499 15.08 19.72 -14.70
N GLY A 500 15.70 20.21 -15.76
CA GLY A 500 15.43 21.56 -16.26
C GLY A 500 15.67 22.61 -15.17
N ALA A 501 14.63 23.37 -14.86
CA ALA A 501 14.64 24.38 -13.80
C ALA A 501 14.32 23.81 -12.39
N LEU A 502 13.95 22.53 -12.29
CA LEU A 502 13.58 21.90 -11.02
C LEU A 502 14.83 21.43 -10.27
N SER A 503 14.76 21.48 -8.93
CA SER A 503 15.82 21.00 -8.02
C SER A 503 15.22 20.19 -6.89
N SER A 504 15.89 19.09 -6.54
CA SER A 504 15.55 18.29 -5.36
C SER A 504 15.68 19.03 -4.03
N ASP A 505 16.34 20.20 -4.00
CA ASP A 505 16.46 21.02 -2.78
C ASP A 505 15.11 21.51 -2.26
N ALA A 506 14.12 21.67 -3.14
CA ALA A 506 12.75 22.03 -2.77
C ALA A 506 11.98 20.90 -2.06
N GLY A 507 12.53 19.68 -2.05
CA GLY A 507 11.90 18.51 -1.45
C GLY A 507 12.23 18.31 0.04
N ALA A 508 11.67 17.25 0.61
CA ALA A 508 11.85 16.82 1.99
C ALA A 508 12.49 15.43 2.07
N VAL A 509 13.09 15.13 3.22
CA VAL A 509 13.54 13.77 3.56
C VAL A 509 12.33 12.97 4.03
N LEU A 510 12.14 11.79 3.45
CA LEU A 510 11.08 10.86 3.84
C LEU A 510 11.70 9.75 4.72
N GLU A 511 11.19 9.57 5.94
CA GLU A 511 11.75 8.59 6.89
C GLU A 511 11.66 7.13 6.38
N SER A 512 10.58 6.79 5.70
CA SER A 512 10.36 5.46 5.09
C SER A 512 10.92 5.32 3.67
N GLY A 513 11.52 6.38 3.13
CA GLY A 513 11.90 6.46 1.71
C GLY A 513 10.72 6.74 0.79
N TYR A 514 11.00 6.82 -0.50
CA TYR A 514 10.00 6.99 -1.56
C TYR A 514 9.71 5.64 -2.22
N THR A 515 8.45 5.26 -2.27
CA THR A 515 8.01 4.03 -2.96
C THR A 515 7.47 4.38 -4.33
N ASP A 516 8.09 3.84 -5.38
CA ASP A 516 7.63 3.96 -6.76
C ASP A 516 6.20 3.37 -6.89
N PRO A 517 5.22 4.15 -7.33
CA PRO A 517 3.84 3.67 -7.43
C PRO A 517 3.64 2.55 -8.46
N ILE A 518 4.54 2.43 -9.46
CA ILE A 518 4.48 1.42 -10.52
C ILE A 518 5.29 0.19 -10.15
N THR A 519 6.61 0.36 -9.95
CA THR A 519 7.54 -0.77 -9.75
C THR A 519 7.58 -1.29 -8.33
N LYS A 520 7.02 -0.53 -7.35
CA LYS A 520 7.09 -0.79 -5.92
C LYS A 520 8.52 -0.79 -5.36
N THR A 521 9.48 -0.31 -6.12
CA THR A 521 10.86 -0.12 -5.65
C THR A 521 10.90 1.02 -4.65
N VAL A 522 11.61 0.82 -3.54
CA VAL A 522 11.80 1.85 -2.53
C VAL A 522 13.13 2.56 -2.76
N TYR A 523 13.12 3.89 -2.76
CA TYR A 523 14.26 4.77 -2.95
C TYR A 523 14.52 5.59 -1.68
N ALA A 524 15.69 6.17 -1.56
CA ALA A 524 16.04 7.14 -0.51
C ALA A 524 15.80 6.62 0.92
N GLN A 525 16.31 5.43 1.25
CA GLN A 525 16.26 4.89 2.60
C GLN A 525 17.54 5.29 3.41
N PRO A 526 17.47 5.33 4.75
CA PRO A 526 18.63 5.53 5.59
C PRO A 526 19.73 4.48 5.37
N GLY A 527 20.97 4.83 5.65
CA GLY A 527 22.08 3.88 5.65
C GLY A 527 21.98 2.89 6.83
N GLN A 528 22.73 1.81 6.74
CA GLN A 528 22.79 0.82 7.82
C GLN A 528 23.69 1.29 8.97
N ALA A 529 23.39 0.84 10.19
CA ALA A 529 24.22 1.09 11.36
C ALA A 529 25.58 0.39 11.26
N GLY A 530 26.60 0.99 11.85
CA GLY A 530 27.91 0.39 11.98
C GLY A 530 27.97 -0.62 13.13
N VAL A 531 29.05 -1.37 13.21
CA VAL A 531 29.32 -2.34 14.26
C VAL A 531 30.36 -1.78 15.20
N LYS A 532 30.14 -1.90 16.51
CA LYS A 532 31.12 -1.54 17.54
C LYS A 532 32.38 -2.41 17.44
N GLY A 533 33.56 -1.84 17.67
CA GLY A 533 34.82 -2.58 17.80
C GLY A 533 34.84 -3.44 19.06
N GLY A 534 35.55 -4.55 19.01
CA GLY A 534 35.72 -5.41 20.18
C GLY A 534 36.83 -4.91 21.13
N ARG A 535 36.65 -5.19 22.41
CA ARG A 535 37.69 -4.94 23.43
C ARG A 535 38.89 -5.86 23.19
N GLY A 536 40.11 -5.39 23.49
CA GLY A 536 41.31 -6.22 23.54
C GLY A 536 41.33 -7.14 24.76
N THR A 537 42.22 -8.13 24.75
CA THR A 537 42.52 -8.94 25.94
C THR A 537 43.53 -8.23 26.83
N GLY A 538 43.36 -8.29 28.12
CA GLY A 538 44.26 -7.64 29.07
C GLY A 538 44.12 -8.21 30.46
N ALA A 539 44.75 -7.58 31.44
CA ALA A 539 44.63 -7.94 32.84
C ALA A 539 44.15 -6.73 33.63
N ASP A 540 43.26 -6.96 34.60
CA ASP A 540 42.79 -5.94 35.54
C ASP A 540 43.21 -6.35 36.94
N GLY A 541 43.75 -5.36 37.71
CA GLY A 541 44.17 -5.57 39.07
C GLY A 541 45.62 -5.09 39.36
N THR A 542 46.05 -5.17 40.62
CA THR A 542 47.36 -4.72 41.12
C THR A 542 48.19 -5.89 41.61
N GLY A 543 49.49 -5.92 41.23
CA GLY A 543 50.47 -6.86 41.75
C GLY A 543 50.08 -8.35 41.57
N ARG A 544 49.86 -9.07 42.68
CA ARG A 544 49.46 -10.49 42.63
C ARG A 544 47.99 -10.73 42.32
N ASP A 545 47.13 -9.74 42.58
CA ASP A 545 45.67 -9.84 42.52
C ASP A 545 45.09 -9.34 41.19
N TRP A 546 45.63 -9.82 40.07
CA TRP A 546 45.12 -9.49 38.74
C TRP A 546 44.19 -10.59 38.19
N LYS A 547 43.23 -10.16 37.42
CA LYS A 547 42.29 -11.03 36.67
C LYS A 547 42.47 -10.86 35.17
N LEU A 548 42.49 -11.96 34.45
CA LEU A 548 42.48 -11.90 32.98
C LEU A 548 41.10 -11.41 32.53
N VAL A 549 41.09 -10.34 31.74
CA VAL A 549 39.90 -9.84 31.06
C VAL A 549 40.01 -10.24 29.60
N GLN A 550 39.11 -11.15 29.19
CA GLN A 550 39.06 -11.63 27.83
C GLN A 550 38.60 -10.54 26.87
N GLY A 551 39.15 -10.52 25.67
CA GLY A 551 38.70 -9.67 24.61
C GLY A 551 37.32 -10.11 24.08
N GLU A 552 36.62 -9.18 23.46
CA GLU A 552 35.26 -9.40 22.90
C GLU A 552 35.35 -9.71 21.42
N ASN A 553 34.47 -10.61 20.97
CA ASN A 553 34.31 -10.93 19.53
C ASN A 553 33.46 -9.85 18.85
N VAL A 554 33.68 -9.66 17.56
CA VAL A 554 32.85 -8.84 16.68
C VAL A 554 32.26 -9.70 15.60
N VAL A 555 30.93 -9.61 15.40
CA VAL A 555 30.25 -10.28 14.28
C VAL A 555 29.92 -9.25 13.20
N TYR A 556 30.32 -9.53 11.98
CA TYR A 556 30.06 -8.70 10.82
C TYR A 556 29.82 -9.57 9.59
N ASN A 557 28.70 -9.36 8.89
CA ASN A 557 28.26 -10.17 7.74
C ASN A 557 28.26 -11.68 8.01
N GLY A 558 27.82 -12.10 9.20
CA GLY A 558 27.78 -13.51 9.59
C GLY A 558 29.14 -14.13 9.96
N VAL A 559 30.24 -13.38 9.85
CA VAL A 559 31.60 -13.80 10.21
C VAL A 559 31.96 -13.29 11.60
N THR A 560 32.49 -14.18 12.45
CA THR A 560 32.97 -13.80 13.79
C THR A 560 34.48 -13.50 13.75
N TYR A 561 34.82 -12.26 14.07
CA TYR A 561 36.21 -11.78 14.25
C TYR A 561 36.58 -11.83 15.72
N ARG A 562 37.82 -12.24 16.01
CA ARG A 562 38.24 -12.58 17.34
C ARG A 562 39.41 -11.66 17.80
N PRO A 563 39.58 -11.48 19.13
CA PRO A 563 40.80 -10.89 19.68
C PRO A 563 42.03 -11.69 19.26
N GLY A 564 43.17 -11.01 19.17
CA GLY A 564 44.45 -11.67 18.91
C GLY A 564 44.84 -12.62 20.05
N SER A 565 45.70 -13.57 19.75
CA SER A 565 46.23 -14.52 20.75
C SER A 565 47.25 -13.87 21.66
N THR A 566 47.41 -14.42 22.86
CA THR A 566 48.51 -14.07 23.76
C THR A 566 49.83 -14.59 23.22
N GLY A 567 50.91 -13.79 23.29
CA GLY A 567 52.27 -14.21 22.96
C GLY A 567 52.78 -15.27 23.93
N LYS A 568 53.84 -15.96 23.54
CA LYS A 568 54.45 -17.02 24.36
C LYS A 568 55.14 -16.45 25.59
N SER A 569 55.07 -17.21 26.69
CA SER A 569 55.82 -16.96 27.91
C SER A 569 57.28 -17.37 27.76
N ASN A 570 58.16 -16.78 28.55
CA ASN A 570 59.60 -17.19 28.65
C ASN A 570 59.87 -18.02 29.92
N ALA A 571 61.06 -18.58 30.00
CA ALA A 571 61.50 -19.42 31.13
C ALA A 571 61.62 -18.66 32.47
N GLY A 572 61.53 -17.33 32.46
CA GLY A 572 61.58 -16.48 33.66
C GLY A 572 60.22 -16.07 34.21
N ASN A 573 59.15 -16.85 33.96
CA ASN A 573 57.79 -16.60 34.38
C ASN A 573 57.20 -15.26 33.86
N CYS A 574 57.68 -14.76 32.73
CA CYS A 574 57.15 -13.58 32.07
C CYS A 574 56.23 -14.03 30.95
N SER A 575 54.98 -13.61 30.95
CA SER A 575 54.05 -13.93 29.88
C SER A 575 54.27 -13.06 28.64
N GLY A 576 53.90 -13.56 27.49
CA GLY A 576 53.77 -12.75 26.29
C GLY A 576 52.71 -11.67 26.48
N GLY A 577 52.67 -10.70 25.61
CA GLY A 577 51.64 -9.66 25.57
C GLY A 577 50.27 -10.23 25.20
N TYR A 578 49.22 -9.57 25.60
CA TYR A 578 47.85 -9.95 25.29
C TYR A 578 47.41 -9.43 23.90
N GLY A 579 46.48 -10.12 23.28
CA GLY A 579 46.02 -9.77 21.94
C GLY A 579 45.15 -8.52 21.90
N GLY A 580 45.24 -7.75 20.83
CA GLY A 580 44.36 -6.63 20.54
C GLY A 580 42.92 -7.06 20.18
N GLY A 581 41.97 -6.15 20.32
CA GLY A 581 40.56 -6.40 19.98
C GLY A 581 40.30 -6.42 18.48
N PRO A 582 39.28 -7.17 18.03
CA PRO A 582 38.87 -7.25 16.64
C PRO A 582 38.05 -6.03 16.23
N ALA A 583 37.84 -5.88 14.94
CA ALA A 583 36.92 -4.93 14.35
C ALA A 583 36.15 -5.61 13.19
N ALA A 584 35.15 -4.95 12.65
CA ALA A 584 34.41 -5.47 11.49
C ALA A 584 35.38 -5.76 10.33
N GLY A 585 35.46 -7.02 9.92
CA GLY A 585 36.31 -7.46 8.82
C GLY A 585 37.73 -7.80 9.19
N ALA A 586 38.17 -7.66 10.46
CA ALA A 586 39.53 -7.96 10.86
C ALA A 586 39.65 -8.48 12.30
N ASN A 587 40.48 -9.50 12.49
CA ASN A 587 40.87 -9.99 13.83
C ASN A 587 41.85 -9.04 14.48
N GLY A 588 41.86 -9.03 15.81
CA GLY A 588 42.85 -8.29 16.59
C GLY A 588 44.27 -8.83 16.37
N GLY A 589 45.28 -7.97 16.51
CA GLY A 589 46.69 -8.34 16.42
C GLY A 589 47.12 -9.20 17.61
N ASN A 590 47.99 -10.15 17.39
CA ASN A 590 48.56 -11.01 18.44
C ASN A 590 49.49 -10.22 19.35
N GLY A 591 49.49 -10.55 20.62
CA GLY A 591 50.52 -10.09 21.54
C GLY A 591 51.89 -10.67 21.18
N LYS A 592 52.94 -9.92 21.48
CA LYS A 592 54.31 -10.37 21.24
C LYS A 592 54.81 -11.34 22.31
N ASP A 593 55.64 -12.28 21.91
CA ASP A 593 56.33 -13.19 22.84
C ASP A 593 57.18 -12.42 23.86
N ALA A 594 57.27 -12.95 25.06
CA ALA A 594 58.19 -12.41 26.04
C ALA A 594 59.63 -12.68 25.58
N PRO A 595 60.53 -11.66 25.58
CA PRO A 595 61.92 -11.88 25.22
C PRO A 595 62.62 -12.89 26.16
N THR A 596 63.62 -13.58 25.65
CA THR A 596 64.38 -14.57 26.45
C THR A 596 64.96 -13.91 27.72
N ALA A 597 64.63 -14.47 28.87
CA ALA A 597 65.14 -13.98 30.14
C ALA A 597 66.66 -14.29 30.30
N THR A 598 67.39 -13.33 30.85
CA THR A 598 68.76 -13.50 31.26
C THR A 598 68.88 -13.45 32.80
N SER A 599 69.98 -13.86 33.36
CA SER A 599 70.21 -13.82 34.82
C SER A 599 70.13 -12.43 35.42
N ARG A 600 70.15 -11.38 34.60
CA ARG A 600 70.12 -9.97 35.07
C ARG A 600 68.89 -9.24 34.64
N ARG A 601 68.12 -9.75 33.61
CA ARG A 601 67.02 -9.01 33.05
C ARG A 601 65.91 -10.00 32.54
N ALA A 602 64.72 -9.76 32.94
CA ALA A 602 63.54 -10.41 32.40
C ALA A 602 62.55 -9.34 31.85
N GLN A 603 61.88 -9.64 30.76
CA GLN A 603 60.95 -8.69 30.13
C GLN A 603 59.66 -9.41 29.75
N VAL A 604 58.54 -8.76 29.98
CA VAL A 604 57.22 -9.24 29.52
C VAL A 604 56.98 -8.83 28.05
N GLY A 605 56.10 -9.56 27.36
CA GLY A 605 55.77 -9.27 25.96
C GLY A 605 54.92 -8.01 25.81
N ASP A 606 55.07 -7.34 24.66
CA ASP A 606 54.24 -6.20 24.28
C ASP A 606 52.83 -6.65 23.89
N GLY A 607 51.82 -5.82 24.13
CA GLY A 607 50.42 -6.06 23.69
C GLY A 607 50.24 -6.00 22.17
N GLY A 608 49.27 -6.73 21.68
CA GLY A 608 48.87 -6.72 20.28
C GLY A 608 48.06 -5.49 19.92
N ASN A 609 48.17 -5.04 18.70
CA ASN A 609 47.39 -3.91 18.19
C ASN A 609 45.92 -4.25 17.99
N GLY A 610 45.03 -3.29 18.26
CA GLY A 610 43.63 -3.35 17.90
C GLY A 610 43.47 -3.33 16.37
N ALA A 611 42.45 -4.01 15.87
CA ALA A 611 42.16 -4.08 14.45
C ALA A 611 41.56 -2.78 13.91
N THR A 612 41.91 -2.45 12.68
CA THR A 612 41.22 -1.40 11.92
C THR A 612 40.11 -2.04 11.11
N PRO A 613 38.83 -1.52 11.16
CA PRO A 613 37.72 -2.11 10.46
C PRO A 613 37.78 -1.83 8.96
N VAL A 614 37.05 -2.64 8.20
CA VAL A 614 36.81 -2.38 6.78
C VAL A 614 35.91 -1.14 6.60
N THR A 615 36.07 -0.45 5.49
CA THR A 615 35.15 0.63 5.11
C THR A 615 33.88 -0.01 4.54
N PRO A 616 32.67 0.39 5.00
CA PRO A 616 31.43 -0.08 4.40
C PRO A 616 31.36 0.30 2.91
N PRO A 617 30.72 -0.53 2.07
CA PRO A 617 30.52 -0.22 0.66
C PRO A 617 29.65 1.03 0.49
N GLN A 618 29.62 1.58 -0.73
CA GLN A 618 28.64 2.58 -1.12
C GLN A 618 27.23 1.97 -0.96
N ASN A 619 26.25 2.78 -0.51
CA ASN A 619 24.87 2.35 -0.53
C ASN A 619 24.42 2.18 -2.00
N PRO A 620 24.04 0.99 -2.45
CA PRO A 620 23.62 0.76 -3.83
C PRO A 620 22.26 1.37 -4.13
N GLN A 621 21.46 1.68 -3.12
CA GLN A 621 20.13 2.25 -3.27
C GLN A 621 20.20 3.70 -3.70
N LEU A 622 19.51 4.06 -4.78
CA LEU A 622 19.45 5.44 -5.28
C LEU A 622 18.84 6.36 -4.21
N GLY A 623 19.51 7.46 -3.93
CA GLY A 623 19.13 8.40 -2.86
C GLY A 623 19.39 7.88 -1.44
N GLY A 624 19.87 6.65 -1.24
CA GLY A 624 20.05 6.07 0.08
C GLY A 624 21.19 6.72 0.89
N GLY A 625 21.01 6.87 2.21
CA GLY A 625 22.05 7.34 3.12
C GLY A 625 23.25 6.40 3.16
N GLY A 626 24.47 6.91 3.35
CA GLY A 626 25.69 6.12 3.49
C GLY A 626 25.67 5.28 4.76
N HIS A 627 26.26 4.09 4.71
CA HIS A 627 26.38 3.22 5.88
C HIS A 627 27.30 3.86 6.92
N ALA A 628 27.03 3.63 8.22
CA ALA A 628 27.87 4.11 9.30
C ALA A 628 29.24 3.42 9.31
N GLY A 629 30.31 4.14 9.67
CA GLY A 629 31.63 3.55 9.88
C GLY A 629 31.66 2.67 11.12
N HIS A 630 32.44 1.61 11.07
CA HIS A 630 32.61 0.68 12.18
C HIS A 630 33.62 1.23 13.21
N GLY A 631 33.50 0.82 14.49
CA GLY A 631 34.46 1.13 15.54
C GLY A 631 35.77 0.35 15.41
N GLY A 632 36.88 0.94 15.74
CA GLY A 632 38.19 0.28 15.81
C GLY A 632 38.32 -0.68 16.99
N GLY A 633 39.14 -1.72 16.89
CA GLY A 633 39.44 -2.62 17.98
C GLY A 633 40.25 -1.98 19.09
N GLY A 634 40.06 -2.38 20.35
CA GLY A 634 40.83 -1.91 21.49
C GLY A 634 42.28 -2.46 21.49
N ALA A 635 43.22 -1.77 22.16
CA ALA A 635 44.59 -2.24 22.32
C ALA A 635 44.67 -3.47 23.24
N GLY A 636 45.60 -4.39 22.99
CA GLY A 636 45.96 -5.47 23.91
C GLY A 636 46.87 -4.96 25.04
N GLY A 637 46.70 -5.51 26.25
CA GLY A 637 47.58 -5.20 27.38
C GLY A 637 48.96 -5.82 27.26
N GLN A 638 50.00 -5.25 27.91
CA GLN A 638 51.28 -5.89 28.09
C GLN A 638 51.14 -7.18 28.91
N GLY A 639 52.08 -8.11 28.76
CA GLY A 639 52.15 -9.35 29.57
C GLY A 639 52.36 -9.05 31.06
N ASN A 640 52.10 -10.04 31.87
CA ASN A 640 52.40 -10.04 33.31
C ASN A 640 53.67 -10.90 33.56
N GLY A 641 54.33 -10.74 34.72
CA GLY A 641 55.48 -11.58 35.05
C GLY A 641 55.89 -11.49 36.47
N ALA A 642 56.59 -12.53 36.90
CA ALA A 642 57.30 -12.58 38.17
C ALA A 642 58.63 -13.30 37.93
N ASN A 643 59.74 -12.73 38.37
CA ASN A 643 61.03 -13.38 38.23
C ASN A 643 61.86 -13.17 39.47
N ALA A 644 62.15 -14.29 40.18
CA ALA A 644 62.99 -14.30 41.37
C ALA A 644 64.46 -14.27 41.10
N ALA A 645 64.88 -14.55 39.88
CA ALA A 645 66.31 -14.67 39.53
C ALA A 645 66.94 -13.44 38.82
N ALA A 646 66.10 -12.46 38.43
CA ALA A 646 66.51 -11.32 37.66
C ALA A 646 66.66 -10.06 38.52
N ASN A 647 67.75 -9.32 38.37
CA ASN A 647 67.97 -8.05 39.08
C ASN A 647 67.05 -6.92 38.57
N TYR A 648 66.44 -7.09 37.37
CA TYR A 648 65.50 -6.13 36.75
C TYR A 648 64.38 -6.83 36.01
N LEU A 649 63.16 -6.43 36.31
CA LEU A 649 61.96 -6.79 35.56
C LEU A 649 61.54 -5.65 34.65
N VAL A 650 61.52 -5.87 33.34
CA VAL A 650 61.20 -4.85 32.33
C VAL A 650 59.78 -4.95 31.87
N ARG A 651 59.09 -3.84 31.84
CA ARG A 651 57.73 -3.72 31.30
C ARG A 651 57.74 -3.90 29.79
N GLY A 652 56.69 -4.51 29.26
CA GLY A 652 56.34 -4.42 27.85
C GLY A 652 55.53 -3.14 27.58
N TYR A 653 55.22 -2.92 26.34
CA TYR A 653 54.34 -1.82 25.92
C TYR A 653 52.95 -2.33 25.63
N PRO A 654 51.88 -1.60 25.93
CA PRO A 654 50.54 -1.92 25.43
C PRO A 654 50.54 -1.80 23.90
N GLY A 655 49.64 -2.53 23.25
CA GLY A 655 49.39 -2.38 21.82
C GLY A 655 48.80 -1.00 21.47
N SER A 656 48.78 -0.65 20.22
CA SER A 656 48.04 0.54 19.74
C SER A 656 46.58 0.20 19.52
N ALA A 657 45.71 1.19 19.71
CA ALA A 657 44.31 1.06 19.33
C ALA A 657 44.16 0.97 17.83
N GLY A 658 43.13 0.23 17.37
CA GLY A 658 42.69 0.24 15.99
C GLY A 658 42.06 1.58 15.61
N ALA A 659 42.32 2.08 14.41
CA ALA A 659 41.67 3.27 13.90
C ALA A 659 40.16 3.05 13.75
N GLY A 660 39.37 4.10 13.88
CA GLY A 660 37.95 4.06 13.51
C GLY A 660 37.76 3.91 11.99
N GLY A 661 36.74 3.19 11.59
CA GLY A 661 36.43 3.00 10.18
C GLY A 661 35.83 4.24 9.55
N ARG A 662 36.07 4.44 8.27
CA ARG A 662 35.37 5.47 7.49
C ARG A 662 33.91 5.11 7.34
N GLY A 663 33.02 6.09 7.23
CA GLY A 663 31.66 5.90 6.79
C GLY A 663 31.59 5.51 5.32
N GLY A 664 30.52 4.83 4.93
CA GLY A 664 30.23 4.50 3.53
C GLY A 664 29.73 5.72 2.76
N GLN A 665 29.94 5.71 1.46
CA GLN A 665 29.38 6.72 0.56
C GLN A 665 27.87 6.56 0.46
N GLY A 666 27.11 7.67 0.32
CA GLY A 666 25.68 7.68 0.05
C GLY A 666 25.36 7.13 -1.35
N GLY A 667 24.12 6.74 -1.55
CA GLY A 667 23.58 6.36 -2.86
C GLY A 667 23.47 7.56 -3.81
N ASN A 668 23.61 7.33 -5.09
CA ASN A 668 23.52 8.38 -6.11
C ASN A 668 22.10 8.94 -6.21
N GLY A 669 21.94 10.17 -6.68
CA GLY A 669 20.65 10.76 -7.02
C GLY A 669 20.02 10.09 -8.24
N CYS A 670 18.70 10.23 -8.38
CA CYS A 670 17.97 9.79 -9.55
C CYS A 670 16.74 10.68 -9.80
N ILE A 671 16.15 10.52 -10.96
CA ILE A 671 14.87 11.12 -11.33
C ILE A 671 13.95 10.00 -11.81
N LEU A 672 12.74 9.95 -11.26
CA LEU A 672 11.70 9.07 -11.73
C LEU A 672 10.73 9.92 -12.54
N LEU A 673 10.48 9.56 -13.78
CA LEU A 673 9.56 10.23 -14.66
C LEU A 673 8.34 9.32 -14.87
N TYR A 674 7.16 9.85 -14.60
CA TYR A 674 5.90 9.16 -14.79
C TYR A 674 5.04 9.90 -15.80
N TYR A 675 4.58 9.21 -16.82
CA TYR A 675 3.73 9.79 -17.85
C TYR A 675 2.86 8.73 -18.52
N ARG A 676 1.82 9.17 -19.24
CA ARG A 676 1.03 8.28 -20.08
C ARG A 676 1.82 7.99 -21.35
N LYS A 677 2.11 6.72 -21.58
CA LYS A 677 2.73 6.31 -22.84
C LYS A 677 1.67 6.40 -23.94
N PRO A 678 1.90 7.18 -25.01
CA PRO A 678 0.97 7.23 -26.11
C PRO A 678 0.77 5.82 -26.65
N GLN A 679 -0.48 5.36 -26.68
CA GLN A 679 -0.78 4.11 -27.38
C GLN A 679 -0.46 4.35 -28.85
N ALA A 680 0.33 3.48 -29.46
CA ALA A 680 0.51 3.48 -30.90
C ALA A 680 -0.88 3.31 -31.52
N ILE A 681 -1.40 4.38 -32.10
CA ILE A 681 -2.67 4.35 -32.81
C ILE A 681 -2.44 3.40 -33.99
N GLN A 682 -2.96 2.18 -33.88
CA GLN A 682 -3.13 1.38 -35.08
C GLN A 682 -4.00 2.21 -36.01
N SER A 683 -3.45 2.57 -37.17
CA SER A 683 -4.17 3.27 -38.22
C SER A 683 -5.35 2.38 -38.67
N GLY A 684 -6.49 2.50 -37.98
CA GLY A 684 -7.69 1.75 -38.25
C GLY A 684 -8.63 2.55 -39.15
N ARG A 685 -9.20 1.92 -40.16
CA ARG A 685 -10.34 2.43 -40.89
C ARG A 685 -11.59 2.23 -40.00
N PHE A 686 -12.21 3.31 -39.56
CA PHE A 686 -13.50 3.26 -38.85
C PHE A 686 -14.62 3.59 -39.83
N ARG A 687 -15.67 2.77 -39.85
CA ARG A 687 -16.87 3.02 -40.64
C ARG A 687 -17.95 3.57 -39.71
N GLY A 688 -18.33 4.81 -39.91
CA GLY A 688 -19.45 5.42 -39.21
C GLY A 688 -20.80 4.78 -39.59
N LYS A 689 -21.83 4.97 -38.78
CA LYS A 689 -23.21 4.46 -39.00
C LYS A 689 -23.79 4.80 -40.37
N ASN A 690 -23.31 5.81 -41.05
CA ASN A 690 -23.75 6.28 -42.37
C ASN A 690 -22.82 5.84 -43.51
N GLY A 691 -21.95 4.87 -43.33
CA GLY A 691 -21.06 4.36 -44.36
C GLY A 691 -19.83 5.22 -44.66
N GLN A 692 -19.67 6.35 -44.00
CA GLN A 692 -18.48 7.21 -44.15
C GLN A 692 -17.25 6.53 -43.53
N ILE A 693 -16.11 6.66 -44.17
CA ILE A 693 -14.82 6.11 -43.73
C ILE A 693 -14.05 7.22 -43.02
N PHE A 694 -13.61 6.96 -41.80
CA PHE A 694 -12.76 7.85 -41.00
C PHE A 694 -11.36 7.25 -40.88
N PHE A 695 -10.33 8.08 -41.00
CA PHE A 695 -8.95 7.70 -40.65
C PHE A 695 -8.59 8.40 -39.34
N ALA A 696 -8.13 7.63 -38.37
CA ALA A 696 -7.56 8.23 -37.18
C ALA A 696 -6.13 8.66 -37.43
N LYS A 697 -5.86 9.95 -37.26
CA LYS A 697 -4.50 10.52 -37.24
C LYS A 697 -4.41 11.37 -35.97
N GLY A 698 -3.82 10.80 -34.92
CA GLY A 698 -3.81 11.42 -33.61
C GLY A 698 -5.19 11.33 -32.92
N ARG A 699 -5.45 12.17 -31.92
CA ARG A 699 -6.71 12.20 -31.15
C ARG A 699 -7.91 12.79 -31.93
N LYS A 700 -7.77 13.11 -33.21
CA LYS A 700 -8.86 13.66 -34.06
C LYS A 700 -9.17 12.71 -35.20
N ALA A 701 -10.43 12.28 -35.30
CA ALA A 701 -10.95 11.63 -36.50
C ALA A 701 -11.17 12.70 -37.58
N LEU A 702 -10.61 12.50 -38.76
CA LEU A 702 -10.84 13.34 -39.95
C LEU A 702 -11.83 12.60 -40.86
N ALA A 703 -12.93 13.24 -41.21
CA ALA A 703 -13.81 12.76 -42.25
C ALA A 703 -13.14 12.96 -43.62
N VAL A 704 -13.12 11.93 -44.46
CA VAL A 704 -12.70 11.96 -45.85
C VAL A 704 -13.92 11.78 -46.74
#